data_494256bec6cbdf479d6cf543f1175b20
#
_entry.id   494256bec6cbdf479d6cf543f1175b20
#
_cell.length_a   1.000
_cell.length_b   1.000
_cell.length_c   1.000
_cell.angle_alpha   90.00
_cell.angle_beta   90.00
_cell.angle_gamma   90.00
#
_symmetry.space_group_name_H-M   'P 1'
#
loop_
_entity.id
_entity.type
_entity.pdbx_description
1 polymer ?
#
loop_
_entity_poly.entity_id
_entity_poly.type
_entity_poly.pdbx_seq_one_letter_code
_entity_poly.pdbx_strand_id
1 'polypeptide(L)'
;MKRTVTLLVALFCILSLNAQPPGGFGGFQMPQVEVRCSEKIADIDYAGDDEVFHKLDIYLPKVEKTSYPVVIHIYGSAWYSNNSKGMADLGTIVNALLDAGYAVVTPNHRSSSDAKFPAQIEDIKAVVRFVRANAEKYHFDPTFVATSGFSSGAHLASLAATSYGEAQLEGTVGGNLDQKSFVDAACCWSGPTDLNFMSCGREEDTWNHGPEEAVMGFEFKGNEEAFRALNATTYIDRNDPPVIIFHGTADNVVPTCQGVHFYELLDKAGVDSELYIVEGGGHGMGMYAAENLQKMVDFLDRVREEKAEYAALSFLDKSLRPGGYPKVNEDMSVTFSVRAPEAESLTVNLGKDYPMTKGERGVWTATTEPQVEGFHYYSLKAGGLSVADPSTHTYYGMSRYASAVEVPEPLEDASYYIPRKGVAQGAVRSVSFYSEICDEYRRMYVYTPAGYEENPSKRYPVLYLQHGGGEDETGWIYQGHADVILDNLIADGKAEPMIIVMNSGVAQTADGSADAFDAMMIEEVIPMVDKKFRTIADADHRAVAGLSWGAKQAYDLGLGYPEYFSWVSGFSGIIVIGEFRSGTPGFRDPEQLAAAYNGIFSDSAKFNDHYNLLFIANGETEGNHLKDMSGILAERGIENVFYQSPRTGHEWLTWRRCLKEFAQRLFK
;
A
#
# COMPACT_ATOMS: atom_id res chain seq x y z
N MET A 1 34.89 -25.01 -29.69
CA MET A 1 34.37 -25.58 -28.45
C MET A 1 33.06 -24.94 -27.95
N LYS A 2 32.50 -23.91 -28.59
CA LYS A 2 31.25 -23.24 -28.20
C LYS A 2 29.96 -23.79 -28.85
N ARG A 3 30.05 -24.73 -29.82
CA ARG A 3 28.89 -25.29 -30.50
C ARG A 3 28.33 -26.60 -29.94
N THR A 4 29.00 -27.21 -28.97
CA THR A 4 28.62 -28.55 -28.46
C THR A 4 27.78 -28.50 -27.20
N VAL A 5 27.76 -27.36 -26.46
CA VAL A 5 27.01 -27.24 -25.21
C VAL A 5 25.54 -26.87 -25.45
N THR A 6 25.26 -26.10 -26.51
CA THR A 6 23.88 -25.69 -26.86
C THR A 6 23.00 -26.87 -27.35
N LEU A 7 23.63 -27.93 -27.89
CA LEU A 7 22.89 -29.10 -28.36
C LEU A 7 22.48 -30.06 -27.23
N LEU A 8 23.14 -30.01 -26.05
CA LEU A 8 22.81 -30.91 -24.94
C LEU A 8 21.60 -30.46 -24.14
N VAL A 9 21.35 -29.16 -24.05
CA VAL A 9 20.17 -28.62 -23.34
C VAL A 9 18.89 -28.77 -24.16
N ALA A 10 18.99 -28.62 -25.50
CA ALA A 10 17.88 -28.88 -26.40
C ALA A 10 17.53 -30.38 -26.50
N LEU A 11 18.51 -31.28 -26.26
CA LEU A 11 18.29 -32.71 -26.33
C LEU A 11 17.53 -33.29 -25.11
N PHE A 12 17.54 -32.60 -23.97
CA PHE A 12 16.77 -33.04 -22.79
C PHE A 12 15.28 -32.69 -22.86
N CYS A 13 14.89 -31.67 -23.64
CA CYS A 13 13.49 -31.33 -23.91
C CYS A 13 12.85 -32.08 -25.08
N ILE A 14 13.63 -32.73 -25.96
CA ILE A 14 13.13 -33.38 -27.20
C ILE A 14 12.93 -34.90 -27.03
N LEU A 15 13.38 -35.53 -25.96
CA LEU A 15 13.29 -36.99 -25.75
C LEU A 15 11.97 -37.50 -25.14
N SER A 16 10.93 -36.69 -25.07
CA SER A 16 9.59 -37.12 -24.64
C SER A 16 8.56 -37.27 -25.79
N LEU A 17 8.97 -37.18 -27.05
CA LEU A 17 8.07 -37.41 -28.19
C LEU A 17 8.33 -38.79 -28.83
N ASN A 18 7.44 -39.76 -28.52
CA ASN A 18 7.12 -40.98 -29.28
C ASN A 18 8.22 -41.61 -30.14
N ALA A 19 9.03 -42.48 -29.55
CA ALA A 19 9.61 -43.61 -30.24
C ALA A 19 9.77 -44.79 -29.30
N GLN A 20 8.99 -45.86 -29.50
CA GLN A 20 9.31 -47.17 -28.93
C GLN A 20 10.61 -47.69 -29.60
N PRO A 21 11.66 -47.99 -28.82
CA PRO A 21 12.81 -48.70 -29.35
C PRO A 21 12.56 -50.23 -29.34
N PRO A 22 12.98 -50.94 -30.34
CA PRO A 22 12.97 -52.40 -30.27
C PRO A 22 14.20 -52.90 -29.48
N GLY A 23 13.97 -53.65 -28.41
CA GLY A 23 14.95 -54.56 -27.79
C GLY A 23 15.79 -54.04 -26.66
N GLY A 24 15.39 -54.37 -25.44
CA GLY A 24 16.16 -54.81 -24.26
C GLY A 24 17.39 -54.03 -23.81
N PHE A 25 17.18 -52.97 -22.99
CA PHE A 25 18.08 -52.62 -21.88
C PHE A 25 17.18 -52.24 -20.70
N GLY A 26 17.52 -52.74 -19.51
CA GLY A 26 16.72 -52.65 -18.31
C GLY A 26 16.23 -51.22 -18.01
N GLY A 27 14.94 -51.12 -17.76
CA GLY A 27 14.23 -49.85 -17.56
C GLY A 27 14.83 -49.00 -16.43
N PHE A 28 15.38 -47.87 -16.77
CA PHE A 28 15.52 -46.76 -15.87
C PHE A 28 14.11 -46.20 -15.67
N GLN A 29 13.38 -46.72 -14.66
CA GLN A 29 12.21 -46.00 -14.17
C GLN A 29 12.73 -44.76 -13.47
N MET A 30 12.45 -43.59 -14.05
CA MET A 30 12.59 -42.34 -13.28
C MET A 30 11.80 -42.51 -11.97
N PRO A 31 12.36 -42.19 -10.81
CA PRO A 31 11.63 -42.27 -9.55
C PRO A 31 10.35 -41.44 -9.69
N GLN A 32 9.19 -42.09 -9.50
CA GLN A 32 7.94 -41.36 -9.46
C GLN A 32 8.02 -40.39 -8.29
N VAL A 33 7.84 -39.11 -8.56
CA VAL A 33 7.77 -38.09 -7.54
C VAL A 33 6.50 -38.32 -6.72
N GLU A 34 6.65 -38.59 -5.42
CA GLU A 34 5.54 -38.69 -4.50
C GLU A 34 4.99 -37.31 -4.20
N VAL A 35 3.74 -37.05 -4.58
CA VAL A 35 3.03 -35.81 -4.22
C VAL A 35 2.27 -36.03 -2.91
N ARG A 36 2.53 -35.19 -1.93
CA ARG A 36 1.99 -35.34 -0.55
C ARG A 36 0.59 -34.73 -0.38
N CYS A 37 -0.31 -35.02 -1.30
CA CYS A 37 -1.71 -34.58 -1.26
C CYS A 37 -2.63 -35.61 -0.55
N SER A 38 -3.80 -35.17 -0.11
CA SER A 38 -4.91 -36.03 0.31
C SER A 38 -5.69 -36.53 -0.89
N GLU A 39 -5.86 -35.68 -1.91
CA GLU A 39 -6.59 -35.94 -3.12
C GLU A 39 -5.92 -35.23 -4.30
N LYS A 40 -5.90 -35.89 -5.45
CA LYS A 40 -5.56 -35.30 -6.75
C LYS A 40 -6.77 -35.41 -7.67
N ILE A 41 -7.24 -34.26 -8.19
CA ILE A 41 -8.28 -34.18 -9.21
C ILE A 41 -7.60 -33.73 -10.50
N ALA A 42 -7.50 -34.65 -11.48
CA ALA A 42 -6.69 -34.43 -12.68
C ALA A 42 -7.54 -34.03 -13.89
N ASP A 43 -6.88 -33.38 -14.86
CA ASP A 43 -7.39 -33.09 -16.19
C ASP A 43 -8.73 -32.31 -16.22
N ILE A 44 -8.89 -31.39 -15.29
CA ILE A 44 -10.07 -30.52 -15.24
C ILE A 44 -9.97 -29.50 -16.36
N ASP A 45 -10.99 -29.43 -17.18
CA ASP A 45 -11.14 -28.46 -18.25
C ASP A 45 -11.62 -27.12 -17.70
N TYR A 46 -10.74 -26.09 -17.67
CA TYR A 46 -11.08 -24.78 -17.14
C TYR A 46 -11.68 -23.83 -18.20
N ALA A 47 -11.54 -24.16 -19.49
CA ALA A 47 -12.08 -23.38 -20.59
C ALA A 47 -13.39 -23.95 -21.17
N GLY A 48 -13.62 -25.24 -21.01
CA GLY A 48 -14.83 -25.91 -21.52
C GLY A 48 -14.73 -26.29 -23.00
N ASP A 49 -13.51 -26.40 -23.54
CA ASP A 49 -13.25 -26.70 -24.96
C ASP A 49 -12.53 -28.05 -25.22
N ASP A 50 -12.22 -28.75 -24.12
CA ASP A 50 -11.55 -30.06 -24.09
C ASP A 50 -10.12 -30.07 -24.66
N GLU A 51 -9.51 -28.90 -24.87
CA GLU A 51 -8.15 -28.79 -25.36
C GLU A 51 -7.12 -29.13 -24.26
N VAL A 52 -6.02 -29.79 -24.62
CA VAL A 52 -4.99 -30.23 -23.68
C VAL A 52 -4.34 -29.07 -22.93
N PHE A 53 -4.19 -27.94 -23.59
CA PHE A 53 -3.60 -26.74 -23.02
C PHE A 53 -4.56 -25.98 -22.09
N HIS A 54 -5.83 -26.35 -22.02
CA HIS A 54 -6.81 -25.81 -21.11
C HIS A 54 -7.20 -26.80 -19.98
N LYS A 55 -6.33 -27.78 -19.70
CA LYS A 55 -6.50 -28.71 -18.56
C LYS A 55 -5.65 -28.26 -17.37
N LEU A 56 -6.16 -28.47 -16.17
CA LEU A 56 -5.43 -28.29 -14.92
C LEU A 56 -5.58 -29.49 -13.99
N ASP A 57 -4.62 -29.62 -13.06
CA ASP A 57 -4.72 -30.57 -11.94
C ASP A 57 -4.88 -29.80 -10.63
N ILE A 58 -5.69 -30.32 -9.72
CA ILE A 58 -5.86 -29.80 -8.35
C ILE A 58 -5.27 -30.82 -7.39
N TYR A 59 -4.49 -30.36 -6.44
CA TYR A 59 -3.93 -31.14 -5.35
C TYR A 59 -4.44 -30.55 -4.02
N LEU A 60 -5.17 -31.32 -3.21
CA LEU A 60 -5.63 -30.90 -1.91
C LEU A 60 -4.64 -31.33 -0.82
N PRO A 61 -4.36 -30.50 0.20
CA PRO A 61 -3.45 -30.84 1.27
C PRO A 61 -4.01 -31.93 2.19
N LYS A 62 -3.14 -32.59 2.96
CA LYS A 62 -3.55 -33.57 3.97
C LYS A 62 -4.16 -32.96 5.23
N VAL A 63 -3.91 -31.67 5.46
CA VAL A 63 -4.49 -30.94 6.60
C VAL A 63 -5.96 -30.65 6.29
N GLU A 64 -6.85 -31.16 7.13
CA GLU A 64 -8.29 -30.92 6.98
C GLU A 64 -8.67 -29.50 7.37
N LYS A 65 -9.28 -28.77 6.43
CA LYS A 65 -9.85 -27.42 6.59
C LYS A 65 -11.21 -27.37 5.90
N THR A 66 -12.06 -26.43 6.30
CA THR A 66 -13.33 -26.17 5.62
C THR A 66 -13.15 -25.56 4.23
N SER A 67 -12.09 -24.76 4.07
CA SER A 67 -11.65 -24.20 2.79
C SER A 67 -10.13 -24.02 2.80
N TYR A 68 -9.51 -24.08 1.63
CA TYR A 68 -8.06 -24.04 1.46
C TYR A 68 -7.65 -22.77 0.70
N PRO A 69 -6.69 -21.98 1.20
CA PRO A 69 -6.05 -20.96 0.38
C PRO A 69 -5.38 -21.62 -0.82
N VAL A 70 -5.36 -20.95 -1.97
CA VAL A 70 -4.95 -21.56 -3.24
C VAL A 70 -3.65 -20.94 -3.75
N VAL A 71 -2.74 -21.79 -4.22
CA VAL A 71 -1.59 -21.36 -5.01
C VAL A 71 -1.67 -22.00 -6.40
N ILE A 72 -1.71 -21.18 -7.44
CA ILE A 72 -1.62 -21.61 -8.83
C ILE A 72 -0.14 -21.68 -9.19
N HIS A 73 0.41 -22.88 -9.34
CA HIS A 73 1.83 -23.09 -9.65
C HIS A 73 2.03 -23.43 -11.11
N ILE A 74 2.82 -22.59 -11.81
CA ILE A 74 3.00 -22.61 -13.27
C ILE A 74 4.39 -23.15 -13.61
N TYR A 75 4.44 -24.17 -14.47
CA TYR A 75 5.69 -24.80 -14.89
C TYR A 75 6.55 -23.90 -15.81
N GLY A 76 7.87 -24.14 -15.80
CA GLY A 76 8.81 -23.55 -16.75
C GLY A 76 8.95 -24.41 -18.01
N SER A 77 8.96 -23.77 -19.17
CA SER A 77 9.13 -24.43 -20.47
C SER A 77 9.65 -23.52 -21.59
N ALA A 78 10.11 -22.32 -21.24
CA ALA A 78 10.39 -21.24 -22.21
C ALA A 78 9.20 -20.99 -23.16
N TRP A 79 7.98 -21.15 -22.65
CA TRP A 79 6.69 -21.06 -23.37
C TRP A 79 6.50 -22.08 -24.53
N TYR A 80 7.35 -23.10 -24.63
CA TYR A 80 7.27 -24.10 -25.71
C TYR A 80 6.33 -25.27 -25.43
N SER A 81 5.97 -25.51 -24.15
CA SER A 81 5.09 -26.65 -23.80
C SER A 81 3.67 -26.17 -23.51
N ASN A 82 2.71 -26.98 -23.92
CA ASN A 82 1.29 -26.82 -23.66
C ASN A 82 0.71 -27.96 -22.79
N ASN A 83 1.54 -28.89 -22.31
CA ASN A 83 1.12 -30.04 -21.51
C ASN A 83 2.21 -30.48 -20.53
N SER A 84 2.61 -29.58 -19.62
CA SER A 84 3.65 -29.85 -18.62
C SER A 84 3.19 -29.64 -17.16
N LYS A 85 1.87 -29.53 -16.90
CA LYS A 85 1.32 -29.40 -15.54
C LYS A 85 1.78 -30.53 -14.59
N GLY A 86 2.03 -31.72 -15.08
CA GLY A 86 2.58 -32.85 -14.33
C GLY A 86 4.09 -32.76 -14.04
N MET A 87 4.79 -31.73 -14.54
CA MET A 87 6.21 -31.45 -14.32
C MET A 87 6.44 -30.16 -13.52
N ALA A 88 5.39 -29.61 -12.94
CA ALA A 88 5.38 -28.33 -12.24
C ALA A 88 5.95 -28.45 -10.80
N ASP A 89 7.23 -28.76 -10.67
CA ASP A 89 7.98 -28.81 -9.38
C ASP A 89 7.27 -29.57 -8.24
N LEU A 90 6.59 -30.68 -8.61
CA LEU A 90 5.70 -31.45 -7.71
C LEU A 90 6.41 -31.97 -6.45
N GLY A 91 7.68 -32.36 -6.58
CA GLY A 91 8.48 -32.91 -5.48
C GLY A 91 9.03 -31.87 -4.51
N THR A 92 9.01 -30.60 -4.87
CA THR A 92 9.63 -29.48 -4.15
C THR A 92 8.61 -28.43 -3.77
N ILE A 93 8.36 -27.45 -4.63
CA ILE A 93 7.47 -26.31 -4.35
C ILE A 93 6.05 -26.78 -4.04
N VAL A 94 5.46 -27.65 -4.88
CA VAL A 94 4.10 -28.14 -4.68
C VAL A 94 3.97 -28.88 -3.36
N ASN A 95 4.92 -29.76 -3.03
CA ASN A 95 4.89 -30.48 -1.76
C ASN A 95 5.07 -29.56 -0.54
N ALA A 96 5.90 -28.52 -0.64
CA ALA A 96 6.03 -27.55 0.46
C ALA A 96 4.73 -26.78 0.71
N LEU A 97 4.04 -26.36 -0.34
CA LEU A 97 2.74 -25.69 -0.26
C LEU A 97 1.65 -26.61 0.32
N LEU A 98 1.60 -27.86 -0.14
CA LEU A 98 0.65 -28.85 0.38
C LEU A 98 0.87 -29.15 1.87
N ASP A 99 2.13 -29.27 2.30
CA ASP A 99 2.46 -29.50 3.71
C ASP A 99 2.08 -28.30 4.59
N ALA A 100 2.12 -27.08 4.05
CA ALA A 100 1.68 -25.85 4.69
C ALA A 100 0.14 -25.68 4.69
N GLY A 101 -0.59 -26.55 4.00
CA GLY A 101 -2.05 -26.55 3.97
C GLY A 101 -2.68 -25.65 2.91
N TYR A 102 -1.95 -25.35 1.83
CA TYR A 102 -2.46 -24.73 0.61
C TYR A 102 -3.00 -25.81 -0.34
N ALA A 103 -4.10 -25.53 -1.02
CA ALA A 103 -4.48 -26.25 -2.22
C ALA A 103 -3.58 -25.75 -3.37
N VAL A 104 -3.07 -26.67 -4.20
CA VAL A 104 -2.23 -26.30 -5.32
C VAL A 104 -2.92 -26.66 -6.63
N VAL A 105 -2.98 -25.69 -7.53
CA VAL A 105 -3.52 -25.85 -8.89
C VAL A 105 -2.36 -25.74 -9.88
N THR A 106 -2.16 -26.78 -10.71
CA THR A 106 -1.14 -26.75 -11.75
C THR A 106 -1.82 -26.74 -13.11
N PRO A 107 -1.84 -25.59 -13.82
CA PRO A 107 -2.47 -25.50 -15.14
C PRO A 107 -1.50 -25.85 -16.28
N ASN A 108 -2.05 -26.33 -17.38
CA ASN A 108 -1.48 -26.13 -18.71
C ASN A 108 -1.89 -24.75 -19.22
N HIS A 109 -1.18 -24.27 -20.24
CA HIS A 109 -1.47 -23.04 -20.97
C HIS A 109 -1.05 -23.21 -22.44
N ARG A 110 -1.57 -22.39 -23.33
CA ARG A 110 -1.15 -22.39 -24.75
C ARG A 110 0.36 -22.16 -24.86
N SER A 111 1.01 -22.95 -25.69
CA SER A 111 2.42 -22.74 -26.04
C SER A 111 2.59 -21.65 -27.12
N SER A 112 3.83 -21.25 -27.36
CA SER A 112 4.19 -20.34 -28.48
C SER A 112 3.85 -20.90 -29.85
N SER A 113 3.64 -22.23 -29.95
CA SER A 113 3.21 -22.90 -31.21
C SER A 113 1.68 -22.91 -31.35
N ASP A 114 0.93 -22.93 -30.25
CA ASP A 114 -0.54 -22.91 -30.29
C ASP A 114 -1.05 -21.48 -30.56
N ALA A 115 -0.51 -20.50 -29.87
CA ALA A 115 -0.87 -19.08 -30.03
C ALA A 115 0.25 -18.15 -29.59
N LYS A 116 0.25 -16.93 -30.11
CA LYS A 116 1.18 -15.87 -29.71
C LYS A 116 0.68 -15.13 -28.49
N PHE A 117 1.59 -14.43 -27.83
CA PHE A 117 1.24 -13.51 -26.74
C PHE A 117 0.14 -12.52 -27.21
N PRO A 118 -0.90 -12.26 -26.38
CA PRO A 118 -1.00 -12.50 -24.93
C PRO A 118 -1.66 -13.85 -24.52
N ALA A 119 -1.82 -14.81 -25.41
CA ALA A 119 -2.58 -16.04 -25.15
C ALA A 119 -2.18 -16.75 -23.83
N GLN A 120 -0.89 -16.76 -23.50
CA GLN A 120 -0.36 -17.46 -22.33
C GLN A 120 -0.86 -16.81 -21.02
N ILE A 121 -0.86 -15.49 -20.93
CA ILE A 121 -1.35 -14.79 -19.74
C ILE A 121 -2.87 -14.79 -19.64
N GLU A 122 -3.57 -14.75 -20.77
CA GLU A 122 -5.04 -14.89 -20.80
C GLU A 122 -5.47 -16.24 -20.22
N ASP A 123 -4.73 -17.32 -20.49
CA ASP A 123 -4.99 -18.66 -19.95
C ASP A 123 -4.78 -18.68 -18.43
N ILE A 124 -3.70 -18.08 -17.91
CA ILE A 124 -3.45 -18.04 -16.47
C ILE A 124 -4.52 -17.20 -15.76
N LYS A 125 -4.91 -16.05 -16.30
CA LYS A 125 -6.00 -15.23 -15.76
C LYS A 125 -7.34 -15.99 -15.79
N ALA A 126 -7.58 -16.81 -16.82
CA ALA A 126 -8.74 -17.70 -16.86
C ALA A 126 -8.72 -18.74 -15.74
N VAL A 127 -7.56 -19.29 -15.40
CA VAL A 127 -7.39 -20.23 -14.28
C VAL A 127 -7.69 -19.52 -12.95
N VAL A 128 -7.23 -18.29 -12.74
CA VAL A 128 -7.55 -17.50 -11.53
C VAL A 128 -9.08 -17.31 -11.40
N ARG A 129 -9.75 -16.92 -12.48
CA ARG A 129 -11.22 -16.80 -12.51
C ARG A 129 -11.92 -18.15 -12.25
N PHE A 130 -11.40 -19.23 -12.86
CA PHE A 130 -11.93 -20.59 -12.63
C PHE A 130 -11.83 -21.02 -11.16
N VAL A 131 -10.71 -20.78 -10.50
CA VAL A 131 -10.50 -21.09 -9.07
C VAL A 131 -11.56 -20.37 -8.22
N ARG A 132 -11.79 -19.08 -8.44
CA ARG A 132 -12.80 -18.31 -7.70
C ARG A 132 -14.22 -18.77 -7.99
N ALA A 133 -14.57 -19.01 -9.24
CA ALA A 133 -15.90 -19.45 -9.65
C ALA A 133 -16.26 -20.84 -9.10
N ASN A 134 -15.27 -21.69 -8.87
CA ASN A 134 -15.47 -23.06 -8.40
C ASN A 134 -15.04 -23.28 -6.93
N ALA A 135 -14.96 -22.21 -6.14
CA ALA A 135 -14.46 -22.25 -4.77
C ALA A 135 -15.27 -23.23 -3.89
N GLU A 136 -16.58 -23.18 -3.93
CA GLU A 136 -17.44 -24.12 -3.17
C GLU A 136 -17.21 -25.57 -3.60
N LYS A 137 -17.12 -25.83 -4.90
CA LYS A 137 -16.98 -27.17 -5.48
C LYS A 137 -15.70 -27.89 -5.04
N TYR A 138 -14.60 -27.16 -4.94
CA TYR A 138 -13.27 -27.71 -4.65
C TYR A 138 -12.76 -27.33 -3.25
N HIS A 139 -13.61 -26.76 -2.40
CA HIS A 139 -13.27 -26.28 -1.06
C HIS A 139 -12.12 -25.25 -1.07
N PHE A 140 -12.08 -24.38 -2.06
CA PHE A 140 -11.11 -23.28 -2.10
C PHE A 140 -11.57 -22.11 -1.24
N ASP A 141 -10.61 -21.38 -0.69
CA ASP A 141 -10.83 -20.06 -0.12
C ASP A 141 -10.67 -19.02 -1.25
N PRO A 142 -11.76 -18.43 -1.77
CA PRO A 142 -11.66 -17.47 -2.87
C PRO A 142 -11.07 -16.14 -2.43
N THR A 143 -10.87 -15.93 -1.14
CA THR A 143 -10.29 -14.69 -0.60
C THR A 143 -8.77 -14.68 -0.64
N PHE A 144 -8.12 -15.84 -0.90
CA PHE A 144 -6.68 -15.93 -1.05
C PHE A 144 -6.30 -16.86 -2.20
N VAL A 145 -5.91 -16.25 -3.33
CA VAL A 145 -5.46 -16.95 -4.54
C VAL A 145 -4.14 -16.34 -4.97
N ALA A 146 -3.04 -17.07 -4.76
CA ALA A 146 -1.70 -16.65 -5.14
C ALA A 146 -1.22 -17.36 -6.42
N THR A 147 -0.24 -16.77 -7.10
CA THR A 147 0.49 -17.42 -8.19
C THR A 147 1.90 -17.79 -7.75
N SER A 148 2.42 -18.86 -8.31
CA SER A 148 3.81 -19.25 -8.18
C SER A 148 4.29 -19.83 -9.50
N GLY A 149 5.57 -19.75 -9.79
CA GLY A 149 6.09 -20.37 -11.00
C GLY A 149 7.60 -20.41 -11.05
N PHE A 150 8.09 -21.23 -11.98
CA PHE A 150 9.51 -21.37 -12.28
C PHE A 150 9.80 -20.97 -13.72
N SER A 151 10.92 -20.24 -13.97
CA SER A 151 11.36 -19.86 -15.33
C SER A 151 10.26 -19.09 -16.08
N SER A 152 9.82 -19.53 -17.27
CA SER A 152 8.69 -18.94 -18.00
C SER A 152 7.37 -18.99 -17.20
N GLY A 153 7.21 -19.95 -16.27
CA GLY A 153 6.09 -19.98 -15.34
C GLY A 153 6.17 -18.86 -14.30
N ALA A 154 7.37 -18.51 -13.82
CA ALA A 154 7.58 -17.35 -12.95
C ALA A 154 7.33 -16.03 -13.69
N HIS A 155 7.66 -15.94 -14.98
CA HIS A 155 7.27 -14.82 -15.82
C HIS A 155 5.74 -14.65 -15.83
N LEU A 156 4.99 -15.72 -16.11
CA LEU A 156 3.53 -15.66 -16.13
C LEU A 156 2.93 -15.37 -14.75
N ALA A 157 3.55 -15.86 -13.67
CA ALA A 157 3.16 -15.55 -12.30
C ALA A 157 3.38 -14.07 -11.96
N SER A 158 4.54 -13.52 -12.35
CA SER A 158 4.86 -12.09 -12.20
C SER A 158 3.90 -11.22 -13.01
N LEU A 159 3.66 -11.60 -14.27
CA LEU A 159 2.78 -10.85 -15.17
C LEU A 159 1.32 -10.88 -14.67
N ALA A 160 0.86 -12.01 -14.11
CA ALA A 160 -0.46 -12.08 -13.48
C ALA A 160 -0.59 -11.16 -12.26
N ALA A 161 0.49 -10.98 -11.50
CA ALA A 161 0.55 -10.08 -10.36
C ALA A 161 0.49 -8.60 -10.78
N THR A 162 1.25 -8.21 -11.82
CA THR A 162 1.41 -6.79 -12.19
C THR A 162 0.43 -6.28 -13.25
N SER A 163 -0.35 -7.15 -13.89
CA SER A 163 -1.20 -6.75 -15.04
C SER A 163 -2.71 -6.87 -14.79
N TYR A 164 -3.15 -6.86 -13.54
CA TYR A 164 -4.58 -6.86 -13.26
C TYR A 164 -5.26 -5.58 -13.80
N GLY A 165 -6.39 -5.76 -14.49
CA GLY A 165 -7.13 -4.66 -15.09
C GLY A 165 -6.62 -4.19 -16.45
N GLU A 166 -5.49 -4.70 -16.94
CA GLU A 166 -5.00 -4.45 -18.29
C GLU A 166 -5.86 -5.16 -19.32
N ALA A 167 -6.80 -4.43 -19.93
CA ALA A 167 -7.86 -4.98 -20.79
C ALA A 167 -7.31 -5.85 -21.95
N GLN A 168 -6.13 -5.52 -22.46
CA GLN A 168 -5.45 -6.26 -23.52
C GLN A 168 -4.86 -7.60 -23.07
N LEU A 169 -4.74 -7.83 -21.77
CA LEU A 169 -4.17 -9.03 -21.16
C LEU A 169 -5.20 -9.88 -20.40
N GLU A 170 -6.44 -9.40 -20.27
CA GLU A 170 -7.48 -10.10 -19.49
C GLU A 170 -8.04 -11.32 -20.23
N GLY A 171 -8.21 -11.23 -21.51
CA GLY A 171 -8.80 -12.30 -22.34
C GLY A 171 -10.21 -12.72 -21.91
N THR A 172 -10.79 -13.66 -22.64
CA THR A 172 -12.15 -14.18 -22.40
C THR A 172 -12.19 -15.70 -22.26
N VAL A 173 -11.02 -16.36 -22.19
CA VAL A 173 -10.91 -17.82 -22.06
C VAL A 173 -11.64 -18.32 -20.82
N GLY A 174 -12.35 -19.44 -20.93
CA GLY A 174 -13.01 -20.13 -19.82
C GLY A 174 -14.27 -19.47 -19.26
N GLY A 175 -14.70 -18.32 -19.81
CA GLY A 175 -15.83 -17.59 -19.24
C GLY A 175 -15.52 -17.03 -17.85
N ASN A 176 -16.47 -17.18 -16.89
CA ASN A 176 -16.35 -16.67 -15.51
C ASN A 176 -15.89 -15.20 -15.45
N LEU A 177 -16.32 -14.37 -16.41
CA LEU A 177 -15.89 -12.98 -16.56
C LEU A 177 -16.46 -12.06 -15.48
N ASP A 178 -17.36 -12.56 -14.68
CA ASP A 178 -17.88 -11.95 -13.44
C ASP A 178 -16.90 -12.12 -12.26
N GLN A 179 -15.90 -13.01 -12.41
CA GLN A 179 -14.85 -13.22 -11.42
C GLN A 179 -13.61 -12.38 -11.73
N LYS A 180 -12.90 -11.99 -10.68
CA LYS A 180 -11.64 -11.25 -10.82
C LYS A 180 -10.48 -12.16 -11.18
N SER A 181 -9.56 -11.65 -12.00
CA SER A 181 -8.27 -12.30 -12.32
C SER A 181 -7.13 -11.82 -11.38
N PHE A 182 -7.42 -10.95 -10.44
CA PHE A 182 -6.48 -10.47 -9.44
C PHE A 182 -5.90 -11.62 -8.60
N VAL A 183 -4.61 -11.53 -8.26
CA VAL A 183 -3.95 -12.49 -7.36
C VAL A 183 -3.47 -11.79 -6.10
N ASP A 184 -3.45 -12.51 -4.98
CA ASP A 184 -3.20 -11.95 -3.65
C ASP A 184 -1.71 -11.95 -3.27
N ALA A 185 -0.89 -12.74 -3.97
CA ALA A 185 0.56 -12.78 -3.85
C ALA A 185 1.18 -13.46 -5.07
N ALA A 186 2.47 -13.23 -5.32
CA ALA A 186 3.22 -13.98 -6.33
C ALA A 186 4.56 -14.48 -5.80
N CYS A 187 4.92 -15.74 -6.16
CA CYS A 187 6.20 -16.37 -5.82
C CYS A 187 6.98 -16.67 -7.11
N CYS A 188 8.07 -15.97 -7.34
CA CYS A 188 8.79 -15.98 -8.61
C CYS A 188 10.14 -16.67 -8.47
N TRP A 189 10.33 -17.82 -9.13
CA TRP A 189 11.55 -18.62 -9.10
C TRP A 189 12.29 -18.54 -10.44
N SER A 190 13.47 -17.88 -10.47
CA SER A 190 14.32 -17.74 -11.67
C SER A 190 13.56 -17.27 -12.91
N GLY A 191 12.66 -16.28 -12.75
CA GLY A 191 11.81 -15.77 -13.84
C GLY A 191 12.47 -14.67 -14.66
N PRO A 192 12.30 -14.66 -16.01
CA PRO A 192 12.57 -13.47 -16.80
C PRO A 192 11.40 -12.49 -16.65
N THR A 193 11.64 -11.30 -16.14
CA THR A 193 10.60 -10.31 -15.81
C THR A 193 10.64 -9.07 -16.70
N ASP A 194 11.81 -8.80 -17.29
CA ASP A 194 12.01 -7.75 -18.28
C ASP A 194 12.88 -8.28 -19.45
N LEU A 195 12.23 -8.63 -20.55
CA LEU A 195 12.89 -9.25 -21.70
C LEU A 195 13.74 -8.26 -22.49
N ASN A 196 13.50 -6.96 -22.29
CA ASN A 196 14.35 -5.90 -22.83
C ASN A 196 15.63 -5.71 -21.99
N PHE A 197 15.69 -6.30 -20.79
CA PHE A 197 16.82 -6.20 -19.86
C PHE A 197 17.61 -7.51 -19.69
N MET A 198 17.46 -8.48 -20.60
CA MET A 198 18.12 -9.78 -20.50
C MET A 198 19.65 -9.69 -20.58
N SER A 199 20.19 -8.65 -21.20
CA SER A 199 21.63 -8.36 -21.24
C SER A 199 22.15 -7.60 -20.00
N CYS A 200 21.35 -7.42 -18.95
CA CYS A 200 21.73 -6.77 -17.69
C CYS A 200 22.30 -5.35 -17.87
N GLY A 201 21.73 -4.56 -18.78
CA GLY A 201 22.14 -3.17 -19.02
C GLY A 201 23.48 -3.02 -19.75
N ARG A 202 24.00 -4.06 -20.40
CA ARG A 202 25.18 -3.95 -21.26
C ARG A 202 24.85 -3.12 -22.50
N GLU A 203 25.82 -2.32 -22.98
CA GLU A 203 25.65 -1.48 -24.19
C GLU A 203 25.29 -2.29 -25.45
N GLU A 204 25.81 -3.51 -25.57
CA GLU A 204 25.50 -4.41 -26.67
C GLU A 204 24.63 -5.55 -26.17
N ASP A 205 23.44 -5.71 -26.74
CA ASP A 205 22.59 -6.83 -26.47
C ASP A 205 23.10 -8.07 -27.18
N THR A 206 23.67 -8.98 -26.40
CA THR A 206 24.21 -10.28 -26.88
C THR A 206 23.32 -11.44 -26.47
N TRP A 207 22.12 -11.17 -25.94
CA TRP A 207 21.20 -12.21 -25.51
C TRP A 207 20.59 -12.95 -26.71
N ASN A 208 20.26 -14.22 -26.53
CA ASN A 208 19.54 -15.00 -27.53
C ASN A 208 18.04 -14.95 -27.25
N HIS A 209 17.33 -14.07 -27.89
CA HIS A 209 15.88 -13.85 -27.75
C HIS A 209 15.01 -14.92 -28.43
N GLY A 210 15.54 -16.06 -28.83
CA GLY A 210 14.78 -17.08 -29.54
C GLY A 210 13.47 -17.53 -28.87
N PRO A 211 13.42 -17.80 -27.56
CA PRO A 211 12.18 -18.14 -26.87
C PRO A 211 11.18 -16.97 -26.87
N GLU A 212 11.64 -15.75 -26.63
CA GLU A 212 10.85 -14.52 -26.58
C GLU A 212 10.28 -14.20 -27.98
N GLU A 213 11.10 -14.35 -29.02
CA GLU A 213 10.67 -14.20 -30.43
C GLU A 213 9.64 -15.27 -30.84
N ALA A 214 9.80 -16.48 -30.32
CA ALA A 214 8.85 -17.56 -30.59
C ALA A 214 7.46 -17.26 -30.00
N VAL A 215 7.40 -16.70 -28.77
CA VAL A 215 6.12 -16.37 -28.11
C VAL A 215 5.50 -15.10 -28.68
N MET A 216 6.30 -14.10 -29.07
CA MET A 216 5.82 -12.88 -29.74
C MET A 216 5.46 -13.12 -31.22
N GLY A 217 6.16 -14.00 -31.89
CA GLY A 217 5.94 -14.33 -33.31
C GLY A 217 6.71 -13.46 -34.31
N PHE A 218 7.64 -12.65 -33.84
CA PHE A 218 8.51 -11.79 -34.65
C PHE A 218 9.86 -11.53 -33.94
N GLU A 219 10.84 -11.04 -34.69
CA GLU A 219 12.19 -10.80 -34.20
C GLU A 219 12.22 -9.68 -33.15
N PHE A 220 13.08 -9.83 -32.13
CA PHE A 220 13.29 -8.82 -31.08
C PHE A 220 13.91 -7.56 -31.67
N LYS A 221 15.00 -7.72 -32.42
CA LYS A 221 15.78 -6.62 -32.96
C LYS A 221 14.95 -5.74 -33.91
N GLY A 222 14.83 -4.47 -33.54
CA GLY A 222 14.02 -3.47 -34.24
C GLY A 222 12.56 -3.45 -33.86
N ASN A 223 12.15 -4.28 -32.89
CA ASN A 223 10.79 -4.33 -32.32
C ASN A 223 10.81 -4.27 -30.80
N GLU A 224 11.88 -3.77 -30.19
CA GLU A 224 12.12 -3.74 -28.74
C GLU A 224 10.95 -3.12 -27.97
N GLU A 225 10.34 -2.08 -28.53
CA GLU A 225 9.18 -1.42 -27.90
C GLU A 225 7.96 -2.35 -27.83
N ALA A 226 7.74 -3.20 -28.84
CA ALA A 226 6.62 -4.14 -28.82
C ALA A 226 6.81 -5.26 -27.79
N PHE A 227 8.07 -5.63 -27.47
CA PHE A 227 8.36 -6.63 -26.44
C PHE A 227 8.07 -6.15 -25.02
N ARG A 228 7.92 -4.84 -24.79
CA ARG A 228 7.49 -4.31 -23.48
C ARG A 228 6.13 -4.86 -23.04
N ALA A 229 5.26 -5.19 -23.98
CA ALA A 229 3.98 -5.82 -23.66
C ALA A 229 4.11 -7.18 -22.96
N LEU A 230 5.25 -7.87 -23.16
CA LEU A 230 5.55 -9.15 -22.52
C LEU A 230 6.20 -8.99 -21.13
N ASN A 231 6.70 -7.80 -20.80
CA ASN A 231 7.43 -7.57 -19.55
C ASN A 231 6.49 -7.33 -18.36
N ALA A 232 6.63 -8.11 -17.30
CA ALA A 232 5.94 -7.85 -16.03
C ALA A 232 6.30 -6.46 -15.47
N THR A 233 7.54 -6.00 -15.70
CA THR A 233 8.02 -4.68 -15.25
C THR A 233 7.30 -3.50 -15.91
N THR A 234 6.64 -3.70 -17.06
CA THR A 234 5.87 -2.65 -17.75
C THR A 234 4.62 -2.21 -16.99
N TYR A 235 4.03 -3.11 -16.22
CA TYR A 235 2.72 -2.93 -15.61
C TYR A 235 2.80 -2.68 -14.10
N ILE A 236 4.00 -2.63 -13.52
CA ILE A 236 4.19 -2.42 -12.08
C ILE A 236 3.50 -1.13 -11.65
N ASP A 237 2.60 -1.26 -10.70
CA ASP A 237 2.03 -0.14 -9.97
C ASP A 237 1.96 -0.42 -8.45
N ARG A 238 1.65 0.59 -7.66
CA ARG A 238 1.62 0.51 -6.20
C ARG A 238 0.52 -0.40 -5.63
N ASN A 239 -0.45 -0.82 -6.44
CA ASN A 239 -1.57 -1.67 -6.02
C ASN A 239 -1.30 -3.15 -6.37
N ASP A 240 -0.12 -3.45 -6.89
CA ASP A 240 0.27 -4.83 -7.15
C ASP A 240 0.36 -5.61 -5.85
N PRO A 241 -0.01 -6.90 -5.87
CA PRO A 241 0.07 -7.74 -4.68
C PRO A 241 1.53 -7.96 -4.26
N PRO A 242 1.77 -8.35 -2.99
CA PRO A 242 3.11 -8.71 -2.51
C PRO A 242 3.80 -9.78 -3.36
N VAL A 243 5.12 -9.60 -3.58
CA VAL A 243 5.92 -10.50 -4.45
C VAL A 243 7.17 -10.99 -3.73
N ILE A 244 7.39 -12.32 -3.71
CA ILE A 244 8.66 -12.91 -3.29
C ILE A 244 9.42 -13.47 -4.49
N ILE A 245 10.72 -13.18 -4.56
CA ILE A 245 11.59 -13.49 -5.69
C ILE A 245 12.77 -14.34 -5.22
N PHE A 246 13.01 -15.47 -5.89
CA PHE A 246 14.20 -16.30 -5.67
C PHE A 246 15.00 -16.38 -6.96
N HIS A 247 16.31 -16.03 -6.92
CA HIS A 247 17.17 -16.11 -8.09
C HIS A 247 18.58 -16.60 -7.72
N GLY A 248 19.12 -17.51 -8.54
CA GLY A 248 20.42 -18.12 -8.30
C GLY A 248 21.58 -17.31 -8.90
N THR A 249 22.73 -17.22 -8.19
CA THR A 249 23.92 -16.51 -8.71
C THR A 249 24.62 -17.25 -9.86
N ALA A 250 24.39 -18.55 -10.02
CA ALA A 250 24.93 -19.38 -11.09
C ALA A 250 23.89 -19.72 -12.17
N ASP A 251 22.79 -18.98 -12.25
CA ASP A 251 21.78 -19.17 -13.28
C ASP A 251 22.31 -18.70 -14.65
N ASN A 252 22.51 -19.67 -15.56
CA ASN A 252 23.01 -19.43 -16.90
C ASN A 252 21.91 -19.41 -17.98
N VAL A 253 20.63 -19.56 -17.56
CA VAL A 253 19.46 -19.59 -18.45
C VAL A 253 18.67 -18.29 -18.34
N VAL A 254 18.42 -17.81 -17.13
CA VAL A 254 17.84 -16.50 -16.86
C VAL A 254 18.82 -15.74 -15.96
N PRO A 255 19.38 -14.61 -16.40
CA PRO A 255 20.40 -13.90 -15.64
C PRO A 255 19.85 -13.41 -14.30
N THR A 256 20.65 -13.48 -13.24
CA THR A 256 20.29 -13.05 -11.88
C THR A 256 19.81 -11.60 -11.82
N CYS A 257 20.29 -10.74 -12.73
CA CYS A 257 19.86 -9.35 -12.82
C CYS A 257 18.35 -9.19 -13.08
N GLN A 258 17.67 -10.20 -13.62
CA GLN A 258 16.23 -10.16 -13.83
C GLN A 258 15.47 -10.09 -12.51
N GLY A 259 15.84 -10.92 -11.53
CA GLY A 259 15.23 -10.89 -10.20
C GLY A 259 15.57 -9.61 -9.44
N VAL A 260 16.84 -9.14 -9.55
CA VAL A 260 17.27 -7.88 -8.90
C VAL A 260 16.52 -6.68 -9.49
N HIS A 261 16.46 -6.58 -10.81
CA HIS A 261 15.79 -5.48 -11.50
C HIS A 261 14.29 -5.43 -11.19
N PHE A 262 13.64 -6.60 -11.16
CA PHE A 262 12.23 -6.69 -10.81
C PHE A 262 11.98 -6.20 -9.38
N TYR A 263 12.78 -6.68 -8.42
CA TYR A 263 12.72 -6.23 -7.03
C TYR A 263 12.91 -4.71 -6.89
N GLU A 264 13.94 -4.14 -7.55
CA GLU A 264 14.20 -2.69 -7.49
C GLU A 264 13.04 -1.84 -8.02
N LEU A 265 12.33 -2.32 -9.05
CA LEU A 265 11.18 -1.63 -9.61
C LEU A 265 9.93 -1.77 -8.72
N LEU A 266 9.70 -2.94 -8.14
CA LEU A 266 8.62 -3.17 -7.16
C LEU A 266 8.82 -2.31 -5.91
N ASP A 267 10.02 -2.31 -5.33
CA ASP A 267 10.38 -1.48 -4.17
C ASP A 267 10.18 0.02 -4.47
N LYS A 268 10.65 0.47 -5.63
CA LYS A 268 10.46 1.85 -6.08
C LYS A 268 8.97 2.21 -6.26
N ALA A 269 8.14 1.29 -6.70
CA ALA A 269 6.69 1.49 -6.81
C ALA A 269 6.00 1.43 -5.43
N GLY A 270 6.67 0.87 -4.42
CA GLY A 270 6.17 0.67 -3.08
C GLY A 270 5.33 -0.59 -2.93
N VAL A 271 5.58 -1.58 -3.75
CA VAL A 271 5.01 -2.92 -3.62
C VAL A 271 5.80 -3.68 -2.56
N ASP A 272 5.11 -4.31 -1.60
CA ASP A 272 5.72 -5.23 -0.65
C ASP A 272 6.42 -6.36 -1.40
N SER A 273 7.75 -6.42 -1.31
CA SER A 273 8.54 -7.37 -2.08
C SER A 273 9.77 -7.87 -1.32
N GLU A 274 10.06 -9.16 -1.51
CA GLU A 274 11.22 -9.82 -0.93
C GLU A 274 12.10 -10.44 -2.01
N LEU A 275 13.42 -10.25 -1.92
CA LEU A 275 14.39 -10.85 -2.85
C LEU A 275 15.37 -11.75 -2.11
N TYR A 276 15.45 -13.01 -2.54
CA TYR A 276 16.42 -13.97 -2.04
C TYR A 276 17.38 -14.42 -3.14
N ILE A 277 18.62 -13.97 -3.06
CA ILE A 277 19.69 -14.40 -3.95
C ILE A 277 20.30 -15.70 -3.39
N VAL A 278 20.15 -16.78 -4.16
CA VAL A 278 20.64 -18.11 -3.75
C VAL A 278 22.07 -18.30 -4.28
N GLU A 279 23.04 -18.24 -3.39
CA GLU A 279 24.45 -18.36 -3.74
C GLU A 279 24.78 -19.75 -4.32
N GLY A 280 25.40 -19.77 -5.51
CA GLY A 280 25.68 -21.00 -6.24
C GLY A 280 24.46 -21.70 -6.84
N GLY A 281 23.24 -21.16 -6.64
CA GLY A 281 22.02 -21.66 -7.27
C GLY A 281 22.05 -21.48 -8.79
N GLY A 282 21.74 -22.54 -9.53
CA GLY A 282 21.57 -22.50 -10.99
C GLY A 282 20.10 -22.35 -11.38
N HIS A 283 19.79 -22.52 -12.66
CA HIS A 283 18.40 -22.51 -13.14
C HIS A 283 17.62 -23.72 -12.62
N GLY A 284 16.94 -23.55 -11.48
CA GLY A 284 16.25 -24.60 -10.72
C GLY A 284 17.17 -25.45 -9.84
N MET A 285 18.39 -25.70 -10.26
CA MET A 285 19.31 -26.57 -9.54
C MET A 285 19.89 -25.85 -8.30
N GLY A 286 19.72 -26.44 -7.09
CA GLY A 286 20.17 -25.83 -5.83
C GLY A 286 19.23 -24.74 -5.29
N MET A 287 18.15 -24.41 -5.98
CA MET A 287 17.20 -23.37 -5.59
C MET A 287 16.24 -23.82 -4.47
N TYR A 288 15.83 -25.10 -4.51
CA TYR A 288 14.74 -25.62 -3.68
C TYR A 288 15.23 -26.24 -2.37
N ALA A 289 16.20 -25.60 -1.69
CA ALA A 289 16.58 -25.99 -0.34
C ALA A 289 15.40 -25.76 0.62
N ALA A 290 15.32 -26.59 1.68
CA ALA A 290 14.22 -26.52 2.63
C ALA A 290 14.04 -25.10 3.23
N GLU A 291 15.14 -24.38 3.44
CA GLU A 291 15.12 -23.00 3.92
C GLU A 291 14.42 -22.04 2.94
N ASN A 292 14.70 -22.16 1.63
CA ASN A 292 14.07 -21.28 0.63
C ASN A 292 12.60 -21.61 0.45
N LEU A 293 12.23 -22.90 0.49
CA LEU A 293 10.83 -23.32 0.45
C LEU A 293 10.08 -22.82 1.69
N GLN A 294 10.72 -22.82 2.86
CA GLN A 294 10.12 -22.29 4.09
C GLN A 294 9.92 -20.77 4.00
N LYS A 295 10.88 -19.99 3.47
CA LYS A 295 10.71 -18.55 3.24
C LYS A 295 9.52 -18.24 2.33
N MET A 296 9.31 -19.04 1.27
CA MET A 296 8.11 -18.91 0.43
C MET A 296 6.82 -19.15 1.22
N VAL A 297 6.79 -20.19 2.06
CA VAL A 297 5.62 -20.50 2.89
C VAL A 297 5.37 -19.39 3.92
N ASP A 298 6.41 -18.96 4.62
CA ASP A 298 6.34 -17.90 5.64
C ASP A 298 5.82 -16.58 5.01
N PHE A 299 6.29 -16.23 3.82
CA PHE A 299 5.80 -15.08 3.07
C PHE A 299 4.30 -15.21 2.75
N LEU A 300 3.85 -16.34 2.21
CA LEU A 300 2.44 -16.54 1.87
C LEU A 300 1.54 -16.55 3.10
N ASP A 301 1.99 -17.16 4.21
CA ASP A 301 1.26 -17.16 5.48
C ASP A 301 1.17 -15.74 6.05
N ARG A 302 2.26 -14.95 6.02
CA ARG A 302 2.27 -13.53 6.41
C ARG A 302 1.25 -12.73 5.62
N VAL A 303 1.31 -12.75 4.29
CA VAL A 303 0.39 -11.99 3.43
C VAL A 303 -1.07 -12.39 3.69
N ARG A 304 -1.34 -13.68 3.87
CA ARG A 304 -2.69 -14.16 4.18
C ARG A 304 -3.19 -13.70 5.55
N GLU A 305 -2.34 -13.73 6.57
CA GLU A 305 -2.67 -13.29 7.93
C GLU A 305 -2.92 -11.80 7.98
N GLU A 306 -2.08 -11.00 7.35
CA GLU A 306 -2.25 -9.54 7.21
C GLU A 306 -3.56 -9.19 6.51
N LYS A 307 -3.88 -9.89 5.41
CA LYS A 307 -5.15 -9.71 4.71
C LYS A 307 -6.37 -10.06 5.60
N ALA A 308 -6.28 -11.14 6.38
CA ALA A 308 -7.34 -11.54 7.31
C ALA A 308 -7.48 -10.54 8.47
N GLU A 309 -6.39 -10.05 9.03
CA GLU A 309 -6.39 -9.00 10.05
C GLU A 309 -6.98 -7.71 9.50
N TYR A 310 -6.61 -7.35 8.28
CA TYR A 310 -7.15 -6.19 7.58
C TYR A 310 -8.67 -6.30 7.40
N ALA A 311 -9.15 -7.45 6.94
CA ALA A 311 -10.58 -7.74 6.81
C ALA A 311 -11.30 -7.70 8.17
N ALA A 312 -10.62 -8.08 9.26
CA ALA A 312 -11.16 -8.01 10.62
C ALA A 312 -11.20 -6.56 11.15
N LEU A 313 -10.23 -5.71 10.80
CA LEU A 313 -10.19 -4.29 11.17
C LEU A 313 -11.28 -3.48 10.47
N SER A 314 -11.59 -3.77 9.21
CA SER A 314 -12.76 -3.23 8.51
C SER A 314 -14.08 -3.57 9.21
N PHE A 315 -14.05 -4.45 10.22
CA PHE A 315 -15.20 -4.86 11.03
C PHE A 315 -15.69 -3.80 12.02
N LEU A 316 -14.81 -2.90 12.51
CA LEU A 316 -15.25 -1.80 13.38
C LEU A 316 -16.25 -0.87 12.68
N ASP A 317 -16.15 -0.74 11.38
CA ASP A 317 -17.06 0.05 10.57
C ASP A 317 -18.34 -0.73 10.18
N LYS A 318 -18.33 -2.06 10.16
CA LYS A 318 -19.47 -2.91 9.78
C LYS A 318 -20.62 -2.84 10.79
N SER A 319 -20.35 -2.61 12.07
CA SER A 319 -21.40 -2.47 13.09
C SER A 319 -22.20 -1.18 12.95
N LEU A 320 -21.62 -0.16 12.33
CA LEU A 320 -22.21 1.15 12.11
C LEU A 320 -22.79 1.31 10.70
N ARG A 321 -22.46 0.41 9.78
CA ARG A 321 -22.90 0.42 8.37
C ARG A 321 -23.51 -0.93 7.97
N PRO A 322 -24.81 -1.15 8.23
CA PRO A 322 -25.45 -2.45 7.95
C PRO A 322 -25.30 -2.94 6.50
N GLY A 323 -25.05 -2.05 5.55
CA GLY A 323 -24.83 -2.37 4.12
C GLY A 323 -23.38 -2.64 3.74
N GLY A 324 -22.42 -2.27 4.59
CA GLY A 324 -20.98 -2.44 4.30
C GLY A 324 -20.44 -1.60 3.13
N TYR A 325 -21.10 -0.48 2.80
CA TYR A 325 -20.68 0.44 1.72
C TYR A 325 -20.36 1.83 2.26
N PRO A 326 -19.39 2.56 1.64
CA PRO A 326 -18.55 2.15 0.51
C PRO A 326 -17.66 0.96 0.91
N LYS A 327 -17.43 0.02 -0.03
CA LYS A 327 -16.59 -1.15 0.19
C LYS A 327 -15.32 -0.98 -0.64
N VAL A 328 -14.18 -1.02 -0.01
CA VAL A 328 -12.89 -1.17 -0.70
C VAL A 328 -12.76 -2.65 -1.10
N ASN A 329 -12.52 -2.88 -2.38
CA ASN A 329 -12.33 -4.21 -2.93
C ASN A 329 -10.84 -4.59 -2.81
N GLU A 330 -10.52 -5.85 -3.06
CA GLU A 330 -9.17 -6.40 -2.97
C GLU A 330 -8.17 -5.75 -3.93
N ASP A 331 -8.66 -5.25 -5.05
CA ASP A 331 -7.90 -4.49 -6.04
C ASP A 331 -7.88 -2.98 -5.75
N MET A 332 -8.15 -2.57 -4.53
CA MET A 332 -8.24 -1.18 -4.10
C MET A 332 -9.32 -0.35 -4.83
N SER A 333 -10.11 -0.94 -5.74
CA SER A 333 -11.29 -0.26 -6.27
C SER A 333 -12.35 -0.09 -5.18
N VAL A 334 -13.18 0.95 -5.28
CA VAL A 334 -14.22 1.24 -4.28
C VAL A 334 -15.60 1.05 -4.89
N THR A 335 -16.40 0.18 -4.28
CA THR A 335 -17.80 -0.02 -4.64
C THR A 335 -18.70 0.79 -3.71
N PHE A 336 -19.53 1.64 -4.31
CA PHE A 336 -20.55 2.43 -3.64
C PHE A 336 -21.92 1.80 -3.87
N SER A 337 -22.80 1.86 -2.86
CA SER A 337 -24.18 1.40 -2.96
C SER A 337 -25.07 2.29 -2.12
N VAL A 338 -26.02 2.98 -2.77
CA VAL A 338 -26.90 3.97 -2.14
C VAL A 338 -28.35 3.71 -2.53
N ARG A 339 -29.23 3.65 -1.54
CA ARG A 339 -30.67 3.51 -1.81
C ARG A 339 -31.33 4.89 -2.00
N ALA A 340 -31.70 5.20 -3.24
CA ALA A 340 -32.37 6.44 -3.60
C ALA A 340 -33.46 6.19 -4.71
N PRO A 341 -34.59 5.59 -4.33
CA PRO A 341 -35.61 5.13 -5.32
C PRO A 341 -36.19 6.27 -6.17
N GLU A 342 -36.32 7.46 -5.60
CA GLU A 342 -36.90 8.62 -6.27
C GLU A 342 -35.88 9.46 -7.08
N ALA A 343 -34.57 9.13 -6.97
CA ALA A 343 -33.57 9.84 -7.73
C ALA A 343 -33.67 9.51 -9.22
N GLU A 344 -33.55 10.53 -10.06
CA GLU A 344 -33.50 10.40 -11.52
C GLU A 344 -32.09 10.10 -12.02
N SER A 345 -31.08 10.63 -11.31
CA SER A 345 -29.65 10.36 -11.54
C SER A 345 -28.88 10.46 -10.22
N LEU A 346 -27.82 9.69 -10.11
CA LEU A 346 -26.91 9.74 -8.97
C LEU A 346 -25.48 9.54 -9.47
N THR A 347 -24.56 10.31 -8.92
CA THR A 347 -23.12 10.21 -9.25
C THR A 347 -22.32 10.30 -7.97
N VAL A 348 -21.33 9.43 -7.80
CA VAL A 348 -20.31 9.59 -6.76
C VAL A 348 -19.21 10.50 -7.30
N ASN A 349 -18.81 11.49 -6.51
CA ASN A 349 -17.64 12.31 -6.77
C ASN A 349 -16.54 11.94 -5.76
N LEU A 350 -15.54 11.19 -6.23
CA LEU A 350 -14.33 10.80 -5.50
C LEU A 350 -13.13 11.24 -6.36
N GLY A 351 -12.64 12.46 -6.17
CA GLY A 351 -11.64 13.06 -7.05
C GLY A 351 -12.16 13.35 -8.46
N LYS A 352 -12.89 12.39 -9.06
CA LYS A 352 -13.65 12.54 -10.32
C LYS A 352 -15.07 12.00 -10.18
N ASP A 353 -15.87 12.15 -11.22
CA ASP A 353 -17.28 11.74 -11.23
C ASP A 353 -17.44 10.29 -11.72
N TYR A 354 -18.14 9.48 -10.93
CA TYR A 354 -18.54 8.11 -11.26
C TYR A 354 -20.08 8.03 -11.33
N PRO A 355 -20.68 8.04 -12.53
CA PRO A 355 -22.13 7.85 -12.68
C PRO A 355 -22.56 6.50 -12.11
N MET A 356 -23.62 6.51 -11.30
CA MET A 356 -24.16 5.29 -10.71
C MET A 356 -25.25 4.67 -11.59
N THR A 357 -25.34 3.35 -11.54
CA THR A 357 -26.37 2.57 -12.23
C THR A 357 -27.49 2.22 -11.25
N LYS A 358 -28.75 2.51 -11.63
CA LYS A 358 -29.94 2.19 -10.84
C LYS A 358 -30.33 0.73 -11.04
N GLY A 359 -30.29 -0.02 -9.97
CA GLY A 359 -30.72 -1.41 -9.91
C GLY A 359 -32.13 -1.57 -9.30
N GLU A 360 -32.43 -2.80 -8.89
CA GLU A 360 -33.71 -3.14 -8.27
C GLU A 360 -33.95 -2.37 -6.96
N ARG A 361 -35.21 -2.10 -6.64
CA ARG A 361 -35.65 -1.41 -5.41
C ARG A 361 -35.04 -0.02 -5.21
N GLY A 362 -34.55 0.61 -6.30
CA GLY A 362 -33.95 1.93 -6.25
C GLY A 362 -32.59 1.97 -5.56
N VAL A 363 -31.84 0.88 -5.62
CA VAL A 363 -30.44 0.83 -5.19
C VAL A 363 -29.54 1.24 -6.35
N TRP A 364 -28.71 2.22 -6.12
CA TRP A 364 -27.73 2.73 -7.08
C TRP A 364 -26.35 2.21 -6.73
N THR A 365 -25.58 1.79 -7.71
CA THR A 365 -24.22 1.26 -7.53
C THR A 365 -23.24 1.88 -8.51
N ALA A 366 -22.01 2.05 -8.07
CA ALA A 366 -20.87 2.38 -8.91
C ALA A 366 -19.61 1.75 -8.31
N THR A 367 -18.68 1.34 -9.16
CA THR A 367 -17.35 0.88 -8.74
C THR A 367 -16.31 1.72 -9.47
N THR A 368 -15.30 2.17 -8.74
CA THR A 368 -14.19 2.96 -9.29
C THR A 368 -13.12 2.05 -9.89
N GLU A 369 -12.15 2.58 -10.61
CA GLU A 369 -10.83 1.97 -10.74
C GLU A 369 -10.14 1.89 -9.36
N PRO A 370 -9.00 1.15 -9.24
CA PRO A 370 -8.17 1.15 -8.03
C PRO A 370 -7.83 2.56 -7.56
N GLN A 371 -7.96 2.80 -6.27
CA GLN A 371 -7.67 4.08 -5.62
C GLN A 371 -6.33 3.99 -4.88
N VAL A 372 -5.69 5.12 -4.68
CA VAL A 372 -4.49 5.21 -3.85
C VAL A 372 -4.84 5.05 -2.38
N GLU A 373 -3.91 4.56 -1.58
CA GLU A 373 -4.07 4.44 -0.13
C GLU A 373 -4.36 5.78 0.54
N GLY A 374 -5.06 5.74 1.66
CA GLY A 374 -5.33 6.91 2.48
C GLY A 374 -6.80 7.26 2.63
N PHE A 375 -7.06 8.39 3.26
CA PHE A 375 -8.39 8.90 3.56
C PHE A 375 -8.88 9.83 2.45
N HIS A 376 -9.94 9.41 1.74
CA HIS A 376 -10.46 10.14 0.59
C HIS A 376 -11.87 10.64 0.83
N TYR A 377 -12.06 11.96 0.74
CA TYR A 377 -13.39 12.55 0.78
C TYR A 377 -14.17 12.24 -0.51
N TYR A 378 -15.46 11.91 -0.36
CA TYR A 378 -16.38 11.81 -1.48
C TYR A 378 -17.72 12.46 -1.17
N SER A 379 -18.48 12.73 -2.21
CA SER A 379 -19.86 13.22 -2.12
C SER A 379 -20.76 12.59 -3.18
N LEU A 380 -22.06 12.62 -2.93
CA LEU A 380 -23.07 12.24 -3.91
C LEU A 380 -23.58 13.49 -4.63
N LYS A 381 -23.70 13.41 -5.94
CA LYS A 381 -24.33 14.44 -6.76
C LYS A 381 -25.72 13.97 -7.20
N ALA A 382 -26.76 14.69 -6.82
CA ALA A 382 -28.16 14.40 -7.16
C ALA A 382 -28.88 15.71 -7.48
N GLY A 383 -29.51 15.82 -8.67
CA GLY A 383 -30.31 16.98 -9.05
C GLY A 383 -29.58 18.33 -8.98
N GLY A 384 -28.25 18.34 -9.21
CA GLY A 384 -27.41 19.54 -9.13
C GLY A 384 -26.89 19.86 -7.73
N LEU A 385 -27.26 19.10 -6.71
CA LEU A 385 -26.74 19.21 -5.34
C LEU A 385 -25.57 18.26 -5.12
N SER A 386 -24.59 18.69 -4.30
CA SER A 386 -23.53 17.84 -3.75
C SER A 386 -23.78 17.63 -2.27
N VAL A 387 -24.01 16.39 -1.86
CA VAL A 387 -24.39 16.02 -0.49
C VAL A 387 -23.52 14.89 0.02
N ALA A 388 -23.39 14.79 1.35
CA ALA A 388 -22.79 13.61 1.96
C ALA A 388 -23.70 12.39 1.75
N ASP A 389 -23.11 11.20 1.73
CA ASP A 389 -23.85 9.94 1.67
C ASP A 389 -24.57 9.72 3.01
N PRO A 390 -25.91 9.66 3.02
CA PRO A 390 -26.67 9.54 4.26
C PRO A 390 -26.52 8.18 4.95
N SER A 391 -25.91 7.19 4.29
CA SER A 391 -25.67 5.86 4.83
C SER A 391 -24.31 5.69 5.49
N THR A 392 -23.49 6.77 5.55
CA THR A 392 -22.12 6.73 6.10
C THR A 392 -21.86 7.82 7.14
N HIS A 393 -20.72 7.75 7.80
CA HIS A 393 -20.25 8.86 8.61
C HIS A 393 -19.98 10.10 7.77
N THR A 394 -20.18 11.25 8.37
CA THR A 394 -19.83 12.54 7.79
C THR A 394 -18.67 13.17 8.56
N TYR A 395 -17.78 13.78 7.82
CA TYR A 395 -16.60 14.46 8.31
C TYR A 395 -16.66 15.92 7.88
N TYR A 396 -16.24 16.83 8.75
CA TYR A 396 -16.08 18.21 8.31
C TYR A 396 -14.71 18.37 7.66
N GLY A 397 -14.71 18.71 6.38
CA GLY A 397 -13.49 18.92 5.60
C GLY A 397 -13.81 19.60 4.28
N MET A 398 -12.84 20.29 3.69
CA MET A 398 -13.06 21.08 2.47
C MET A 398 -14.19 22.13 2.63
N SER A 399 -14.31 22.72 3.84
CA SER A 399 -15.34 23.70 4.23
C SER A 399 -16.78 23.20 4.15
N ARG A 400 -17.01 21.90 4.27
CA ARG A 400 -18.35 21.27 4.23
C ARG A 400 -18.34 19.90 4.91
N TYR A 401 -19.53 19.40 5.20
CA TYR A 401 -19.69 18.00 5.55
C TYR A 401 -19.61 17.14 4.27
N ALA A 402 -18.76 16.15 4.28
CA ALA A 402 -18.55 15.17 3.23
C ALA A 402 -18.46 13.77 3.83
N SER A 403 -18.76 12.76 3.05
CA SER A 403 -18.42 11.38 3.40
C SER A 403 -16.98 11.08 3.04
N ALA A 404 -16.44 9.97 3.54
CA ALA A 404 -15.11 9.54 3.19
C ALA A 404 -15.02 8.02 3.11
N VAL A 405 -13.98 7.56 2.42
CA VAL A 405 -13.55 6.18 2.38
C VAL A 405 -12.07 6.10 2.74
N GLU A 406 -11.73 5.16 3.61
CA GLU A 406 -10.35 4.80 3.90
C GLU A 406 -9.94 3.69 2.95
N VAL A 407 -8.97 3.96 2.09
CA VAL A 407 -8.30 2.97 1.25
C VAL A 407 -7.06 2.54 2.00
N PRO A 408 -6.96 1.26 2.33
CA PRO A 408 -6.02 0.78 3.31
C PRO A 408 -4.56 0.79 2.83
N GLU A 409 -3.63 1.18 3.71
CA GLU A 409 -2.21 0.81 3.60
C GLU A 409 -2.00 -0.65 4.01
N PRO A 410 -0.89 -1.31 3.61
CA PRO A 410 -0.48 -2.57 4.22
C PRO A 410 -0.48 -2.48 5.75
N LEU A 411 -0.87 -3.55 6.44
CA LEU A 411 -1.07 -3.52 7.90
C LEU A 411 0.17 -3.07 8.66
N GLU A 412 1.35 -3.48 8.21
CA GLU A 412 2.62 -3.08 8.81
C GLU A 412 2.82 -1.57 8.77
N ASP A 413 2.42 -0.91 7.67
CA ASP A 413 2.46 0.55 7.51
C ASP A 413 1.33 1.24 8.27
N ALA A 414 0.13 0.64 8.31
CA ALA A 414 -1.07 1.18 8.95
C ALA A 414 -1.11 0.95 10.47
N SER A 415 -0.32 0.04 11.01
CA SER A 415 -0.38 -0.45 12.40
C SER A 415 -0.26 0.65 13.46
N TYR A 416 0.31 1.80 13.12
CA TYR A 416 0.47 2.91 14.04
C TYR A 416 -0.81 3.74 14.23
N TYR A 417 -1.73 3.79 13.26
CA TYR A 417 -2.97 4.57 13.34
C TYR A 417 -4.25 3.72 13.41
N ILE A 418 -4.11 2.41 13.44
CA ILE A 418 -5.22 1.47 13.60
C ILE A 418 -5.28 0.99 15.05
N PRO A 419 -6.49 0.93 15.70
CA PRO A 419 -6.62 0.43 17.06
C PRO A 419 -6.13 -1.02 17.18
N ARG A 420 -5.17 -1.28 18.05
CA ARG A 420 -4.59 -2.62 18.26
C ARG A 420 -5.19 -3.28 19.49
N LYS A 421 -5.57 -4.56 19.37
CA LYS A 421 -6.09 -5.36 20.48
C LYS A 421 -5.05 -5.44 21.62
N GLY A 422 -5.49 -5.11 22.82
CA GLY A 422 -4.64 -5.15 24.03
C GLY A 422 -3.83 -3.89 24.29
N VAL A 423 -3.86 -2.90 23.41
CA VAL A 423 -3.31 -1.56 23.67
C VAL A 423 -4.31 -0.78 24.53
N ALA A 424 -3.83 -0.25 25.66
CA ALA A 424 -4.63 0.60 26.53
C ALA A 424 -4.91 1.93 25.84
N GLN A 425 -6.17 2.30 25.77
CA GLN A 425 -6.62 3.51 25.08
C GLN A 425 -6.76 4.70 26.03
N GLY A 426 -6.36 5.88 25.56
CA GLY A 426 -6.64 7.15 26.19
C GLY A 426 -8.10 7.58 26.06
N ALA A 427 -8.39 8.79 26.49
CA ALA A 427 -9.74 9.34 26.42
C ALA A 427 -9.76 10.68 25.69
N VAL A 428 -10.68 10.83 24.75
CA VAL A 428 -10.94 12.10 24.05
C VAL A 428 -12.15 12.80 24.67
N ARG A 429 -11.97 14.06 25.10
CA ARG A 429 -13.01 14.89 25.71
C ARG A 429 -13.33 16.07 24.82
N SER A 430 -14.61 16.30 24.56
CA SER A 430 -15.10 17.56 24.02
C SER A 430 -15.23 18.58 25.15
N VAL A 431 -14.58 19.73 25.00
CA VAL A 431 -14.54 20.80 25.98
C VAL A 431 -15.04 22.09 25.35
N SER A 432 -16.14 22.63 25.89
CA SER A 432 -16.64 23.94 25.50
C SER A 432 -16.15 25.02 26.46
N PHE A 433 -15.84 26.19 25.94
CA PHE A 433 -15.46 27.37 26.70
C PHE A 433 -15.99 28.62 26.00
N TYR A 434 -16.19 29.66 26.75
CA TYR A 434 -16.48 30.98 26.21
C TYR A 434 -15.18 31.74 26.02
N SER A 435 -14.95 32.27 24.82
CA SER A 435 -13.83 33.15 24.50
C SER A 435 -14.29 34.60 24.64
N GLU A 436 -13.70 35.34 25.54
CA GLU A 436 -13.95 36.78 25.69
C GLU A 436 -13.38 37.58 24.51
N ILE A 437 -12.28 37.08 23.91
CA ILE A 437 -11.64 37.69 22.75
C ILE A 437 -12.51 37.57 21.50
N CYS A 438 -13.13 36.41 21.31
CA CYS A 438 -14.00 36.15 20.16
C CYS A 438 -15.48 36.49 20.43
N ASP A 439 -15.87 36.72 21.68
CA ASP A 439 -17.24 36.91 22.15
C ASP A 439 -18.21 35.79 21.72
N GLU A 440 -17.73 34.54 21.79
CA GLU A 440 -18.51 33.36 21.40
C GLU A 440 -18.13 32.10 22.19
N TYR A 441 -19.07 31.11 22.23
CA TYR A 441 -18.74 29.77 22.72
C TYR A 441 -17.94 29.03 21.67
N ARG A 442 -16.81 28.47 22.10
CA ARG A 442 -15.89 27.68 21.30
C ARG A 442 -15.77 26.27 21.84
N ARG A 443 -15.26 25.38 21.02
CA ARG A 443 -15.06 23.97 21.36
C ARG A 443 -13.64 23.53 21.02
N MET A 444 -13.10 22.64 21.84
CA MET A 444 -11.86 21.91 21.55
C MET A 444 -12.02 20.45 21.93
N TYR A 445 -11.22 19.58 21.34
CA TYR A 445 -11.03 18.20 21.76
C TYR A 445 -9.72 18.06 22.52
N VAL A 446 -9.74 17.33 23.63
CA VAL A 446 -8.56 17.08 24.46
C VAL A 446 -8.41 15.58 24.64
N TYR A 447 -7.32 15.04 24.10
CA TYR A 447 -6.90 13.67 24.37
C TYR A 447 -6.06 13.63 25.65
N THR A 448 -6.31 12.64 26.49
CA THR A 448 -5.50 12.32 27.66
C THR A 448 -5.05 10.86 27.58
N PRO A 449 -3.76 10.54 27.84
CA PRO A 449 -3.23 9.19 27.62
C PRO A 449 -3.84 8.17 28.58
N ALA A 450 -3.74 6.90 28.21
CA ALA A 450 -4.15 5.79 29.06
C ALA A 450 -3.53 5.90 30.47
N GLY A 451 -4.29 5.58 31.50
CA GLY A 451 -3.85 5.72 32.89
C GLY A 451 -3.90 7.14 33.44
N TYR A 452 -4.44 8.10 32.66
CA TYR A 452 -4.54 9.50 33.14
C TYR A 452 -5.39 9.59 34.41
N GLU A 453 -6.55 8.96 34.52
CA GLU A 453 -7.42 9.04 35.67
C GLU A 453 -6.92 8.25 36.89
N GLU A 454 -6.18 7.17 36.66
CA GLU A 454 -5.65 6.27 37.70
C GLU A 454 -4.50 6.92 38.48
N ASN A 455 -3.83 7.92 37.91
CA ASN A 455 -2.72 8.62 38.58
C ASN A 455 -2.94 10.12 38.69
N PRO A 456 -3.71 10.59 39.69
CA PRO A 456 -4.09 11.98 39.81
C PRO A 456 -2.91 12.92 40.18
N SER A 457 -1.77 12.39 40.60
CA SER A 457 -0.57 13.19 40.90
C SER A 457 0.35 13.41 39.72
N LYS A 458 0.23 12.58 38.68
CA LYS A 458 1.08 12.68 37.49
C LYS A 458 0.67 13.87 36.62
N ARG A 459 1.67 14.65 36.19
CA ARG A 459 1.52 15.72 35.20
C ARG A 459 2.13 15.30 33.88
N TYR A 460 1.66 15.90 32.81
CA TYR A 460 1.97 15.49 31.44
C TYR A 460 2.39 16.71 30.61
N PRO A 461 3.33 16.55 29.69
CA PRO A 461 3.57 17.54 28.65
C PRO A 461 2.37 17.64 27.71
N VAL A 462 2.31 18.74 26.94
CA VAL A 462 1.14 19.06 26.10
C VAL A 462 1.56 19.34 24.67
N LEU A 463 0.88 18.70 23.73
CA LEU A 463 0.92 19.03 22.30
C LEU A 463 -0.35 19.79 21.91
N TYR A 464 -0.21 21.03 21.42
CA TYR A 464 -1.28 21.77 20.75
C TYR A 464 -1.22 21.46 19.26
N LEU A 465 -2.29 20.85 18.70
CA LEU A 465 -2.28 20.26 17.35
C LEU A 465 -3.38 20.89 16.48
N GLN A 466 -2.97 21.69 15.49
CA GLN A 466 -3.88 22.50 14.68
C GLN A 466 -4.28 21.81 13.38
N HIS A 467 -5.57 21.91 13.03
CA HIS A 467 -6.12 21.44 11.75
C HIS A 467 -5.83 22.42 10.60
N GLY A 468 -6.09 22.00 9.36
CA GLY A 468 -5.87 22.78 8.14
C GLY A 468 -7.03 23.68 7.74
N GLY A 469 -6.85 24.41 6.65
CA GLY A 469 -7.91 25.22 6.07
C GLY A 469 -9.09 24.38 5.58
N GLY A 470 -10.31 24.80 5.94
CA GLY A 470 -11.53 24.09 5.57
C GLY A 470 -11.88 22.88 6.44
N GLU A 471 -11.17 22.70 7.55
CA GLU A 471 -11.42 21.67 8.56
C GLU A 471 -11.82 22.33 9.89
N ASP A 472 -12.09 21.52 10.92
CA ASP A 472 -12.40 21.99 12.27
C ASP A 472 -11.66 21.16 13.34
N GLU A 473 -11.94 21.43 14.61
CA GLU A 473 -11.32 20.77 15.75
C GLU A 473 -11.55 19.26 15.82
N THR A 474 -12.40 18.67 14.95
CA THR A 474 -12.64 17.23 14.90
C THR A 474 -11.66 16.50 13.99
N GLY A 475 -10.98 17.23 13.08
CA GLY A 475 -10.17 16.66 12.00
C GLY A 475 -9.09 15.72 12.50
N TRP A 476 -8.32 16.11 13.49
CA TRP A 476 -7.25 15.27 14.02
C TRP A 476 -7.72 13.99 14.73
N ILE A 477 -8.95 13.96 15.22
CA ILE A 477 -9.52 12.76 15.85
C ILE A 477 -10.12 11.83 14.78
N TYR A 478 -10.99 12.35 13.92
CA TYR A 478 -11.77 11.49 13.03
C TYR A 478 -11.06 11.16 11.71
N GLN A 479 -10.30 12.08 11.16
CA GLN A 479 -9.52 11.87 9.94
C GLN A 479 -8.04 11.57 10.26
N GLY A 480 -7.50 12.19 11.29
CA GLY A 480 -6.08 12.11 11.70
C GLY A 480 -5.74 10.94 12.60
N HIS A 481 -6.72 10.37 13.32
CA HIS A 481 -6.51 9.29 14.32
C HIS A 481 -5.40 9.59 15.35
N ALA A 482 -5.27 10.87 15.76
CA ALA A 482 -4.19 11.31 16.64
C ALA A 482 -4.18 10.60 18.01
N ASP A 483 -5.35 10.27 18.53
CA ASP A 483 -5.53 9.49 19.75
C ASP A 483 -4.99 8.07 19.62
N VAL A 484 -5.35 7.37 18.54
CA VAL A 484 -4.89 6.00 18.26
C VAL A 484 -3.39 5.96 17.97
N ILE A 485 -2.88 6.94 17.22
CA ILE A 485 -1.44 7.07 16.95
C ILE A 485 -0.67 7.18 18.27
N LEU A 486 -1.13 8.04 19.18
CA LEU A 486 -0.46 8.21 20.47
C LEU A 486 -0.58 6.97 21.36
N ASP A 487 -1.75 6.34 21.45
CA ASP A 487 -1.95 5.11 22.21
C ASP A 487 -0.99 4.00 21.75
N ASN A 488 -0.89 3.81 20.45
CA ASN A 488 0.00 2.80 19.86
C ASN A 488 1.48 3.13 20.11
N LEU A 489 1.90 4.38 19.91
CA LEU A 489 3.30 4.78 20.12
C LEU A 489 3.70 4.71 21.60
N ILE A 490 2.80 5.07 22.52
CA ILE A 490 3.03 4.95 23.97
C ILE A 490 3.15 3.47 24.36
N ALA A 491 2.28 2.60 23.85
CA ALA A 491 2.33 1.17 24.11
C ALA A 491 3.63 0.52 23.59
N ASP A 492 4.14 1.01 22.46
CA ASP A 492 5.42 0.58 21.88
C ASP A 492 6.65 1.17 22.59
N GLY A 493 6.48 2.06 23.57
CA GLY A 493 7.57 2.79 24.23
C GLY A 493 8.28 3.78 23.30
N LYS A 494 7.62 4.19 22.20
CA LYS A 494 8.18 5.12 21.21
C LYS A 494 7.84 6.58 21.47
N ALA A 495 6.77 6.88 22.18
CA ALA A 495 6.39 8.23 22.57
C ALA A 495 6.19 8.36 24.07
N GLU A 496 6.48 9.55 24.60
CA GLU A 496 6.14 9.92 25.98
C GLU A 496 4.62 10.13 26.11
N PRO A 497 4.01 9.67 27.21
CA PRO A 497 2.60 9.98 27.47
C PRO A 497 2.37 11.49 27.59
N MET A 498 1.54 12.05 26.72
CA MET A 498 1.24 13.48 26.62
C MET A 498 -0.24 13.76 26.47
N ILE A 499 -0.66 14.97 26.77
CA ILE A 499 -1.99 15.51 26.45
C ILE A 499 -1.93 16.10 25.04
N ILE A 500 -2.98 15.91 24.22
CA ILE A 500 -3.12 16.62 22.93
C ILE A 500 -4.34 17.55 23.03
N VAL A 501 -4.17 18.79 22.63
CA VAL A 501 -5.23 19.80 22.55
C VAL A 501 -5.46 20.17 21.09
N MET A 502 -6.67 19.95 20.60
CA MET A 502 -7.11 20.23 19.24
C MET A 502 -8.29 21.19 19.30
N ASN A 503 -8.05 22.44 18.93
CA ASN A 503 -9.07 23.49 18.93
C ASN A 503 -9.32 24.01 17.52
N SER A 504 -10.44 24.69 17.32
CA SER A 504 -10.72 25.33 16.03
C SER A 504 -9.70 26.45 15.74
N GLY A 505 -9.04 26.35 14.60
CA GLY A 505 -8.06 27.34 14.12
C GLY A 505 -8.71 28.62 13.55
N VAL A 506 -10.03 28.64 13.36
CA VAL A 506 -10.74 29.83 12.89
C VAL A 506 -11.16 30.65 14.12
N ALA A 507 -10.49 31.77 14.36
CA ALA A 507 -10.81 32.69 15.45
C ALA A 507 -10.74 34.14 14.93
N GLN A 508 -11.76 34.92 15.24
CA GLN A 508 -11.83 36.36 14.90
C GLN A 508 -12.18 37.15 16.13
N THR A 509 -11.72 38.40 16.19
CA THR A 509 -12.16 39.36 17.21
C THR A 509 -13.69 39.50 17.23
N ALA A 510 -14.27 39.90 18.36
CA ALA A 510 -15.72 40.08 18.56
C ALA A 510 -16.41 40.90 17.46
N ASP A 511 -15.72 41.87 16.88
CA ASP A 511 -16.18 42.69 15.75
C ASP A 511 -15.92 42.10 14.38
N GLY A 512 -15.25 40.94 14.29
CA GLY A 512 -14.89 40.26 13.08
C GLY A 512 -13.81 40.95 12.22
N SER A 513 -13.13 41.97 12.78
CA SER A 513 -12.21 42.83 12.06
C SER A 513 -10.79 42.24 11.91
N ALA A 514 -10.39 41.31 12.80
CA ALA A 514 -9.03 40.75 12.81
C ALA A 514 -9.02 39.27 13.21
N ASP A 515 -7.94 38.59 12.76
CA ASP A 515 -7.59 37.25 13.27
C ASP A 515 -7.23 37.35 14.75
N ALA A 516 -7.83 36.50 15.54
CA ALA A 516 -7.67 36.49 16.99
C ALA A 516 -7.03 35.19 17.52
N PHE A 517 -6.55 34.30 16.61
CA PHE A 517 -6.12 32.96 16.96
C PHE A 517 -4.97 32.96 17.98
N ASP A 518 -3.92 33.71 17.72
CA ASP A 518 -2.75 33.74 18.61
C ASP A 518 -3.11 34.29 19.99
N ALA A 519 -3.84 35.42 20.04
CA ALA A 519 -4.30 36.01 21.30
C ALA A 519 -5.18 35.04 22.10
N MET A 520 -6.16 34.41 21.46
CA MET A 520 -7.02 33.41 22.07
C MET A 520 -6.21 32.23 22.64
N MET A 521 -5.22 31.73 21.88
CA MET A 521 -4.38 30.64 22.36
C MET A 521 -3.56 31.00 23.59
N ILE A 522 -2.89 32.15 23.56
CA ILE A 522 -1.98 32.60 24.62
C ILE A 522 -2.74 33.04 25.87
N GLU A 523 -3.81 33.82 25.69
CA GLU A 523 -4.49 34.47 26.83
C GLU A 523 -5.63 33.62 27.42
N GLU A 524 -6.23 32.71 26.63
CA GLU A 524 -7.40 31.95 27.09
C GLU A 524 -7.17 30.42 27.06
N VAL A 525 -6.78 29.82 25.91
CA VAL A 525 -6.75 28.36 25.76
C VAL A 525 -5.66 27.74 26.63
N ILE A 526 -4.41 28.19 26.49
CA ILE A 526 -3.28 27.64 27.26
C ILE A 526 -3.50 27.78 28.78
N PRO A 527 -3.84 28.98 29.33
CA PRO A 527 -4.10 29.09 30.75
C PRO A 527 -5.27 28.24 31.27
N MET A 528 -6.33 28.09 30.45
CA MET A 528 -7.47 27.24 30.78
C MET A 528 -7.08 25.76 30.81
N VAL A 529 -6.32 25.29 29.84
CA VAL A 529 -5.83 23.89 29.75
C VAL A 529 -4.94 23.58 30.94
N ASP A 530 -4.00 24.47 31.29
CA ASP A 530 -3.11 24.30 32.44
C ASP A 530 -3.86 24.26 33.77
N LYS A 531 -4.97 25.00 33.87
CA LYS A 531 -5.87 24.99 35.05
C LYS A 531 -6.75 23.75 35.12
N LYS A 532 -7.23 23.25 33.97
CA LYS A 532 -8.25 22.19 33.90
C LYS A 532 -7.65 20.79 33.83
N PHE A 533 -6.46 20.67 33.27
CA PHE A 533 -5.77 19.39 33.07
C PHE A 533 -4.44 19.37 33.84
N ARG A 534 -3.90 18.18 34.05
CA ARG A 534 -2.63 17.98 34.76
C ARG A 534 -1.45 18.16 33.80
N THR A 535 -1.20 19.38 33.41
CA THR A 535 -0.10 19.77 32.50
C THR A 535 1.19 20.08 33.28
N ILE A 536 2.34 19.94 32.63
CA ILE A 536 3.60 20.57 33.04
C ILE A 536 3.64 21.89 32.27
N ALA A 537 3.48 23.01 33.02
CA ALA A 537 3.17 24.32 32.45
C ALA A 537 4.45 25.16 32.19
N ASP A 538 5.37 24.66 31.40
CA ASP A 538 6.56 25.37 30.94
C ASP A 538 6.83 25.12 29.47
N ALA A 539 7.76 25.87 28.84
CA ALA A 539 8.06 25.78 27.42
C ALA A 539 8.65 24.41 27.03
N ASP A 540 9.49 23.82 27.90
CA ASP A 540 10.16 22.55 27.60
C ASP A 540 9.19 21.35 27.56
N HIS A 541 8.00 21.52 28.15
CA HIS A 541 6.96 20.50 28.14
C HIS A 541 5.73 20.91 27.31
N ARG A 542 5.88 21.91 26.42
CA ARG A 542 4.80 22.36 25.55
C ARG A 542 5.25 22.38 24.10
N ALA A 543 4.51 21.63 23.27
CA ALA A 543 4.72 21.53 21.83
C ALA A 543 3.55 22.15 21.08
N VAL A 544 3.81 22.68 19.89
CA VAL A 544 2.80 23.09 18.93
C VAL A 544 3.10 22.52 17.55
N ALA A 545 2.08 21.98 16.91
CA ALA A 545 2.15 21.47 15.56
C ALA A 545 0.85 21.72 14.80
N GLY A 546 0.89 21.62 13.48
CA GLY A 546 -0.31 21.72 12.67
C GLY A 546 -0.08 21.34 11.23
N LEU A 547 -1.17 21.11 10.51
CA LEU A 547 -1.15 20.76 9.10
C LEU A 547 -1.58 21.94 8.21
N SER A 548 -0.97 22.11 7.03
CA SER A 548 -1.38 23.10 6.03
C SER A 548 -1.48 24.52 6.62
N TRP A 549 -2.69 25.11 6.67
CA TRP A 549 -2.93 26.40 7.33
C TRP A 549 -2.60 26.35 8.84
N GLY A 550 -2.93 25.24 9.50
CA GLY A 550 -2.56 25.02 10.90
C GLY A 550 -1.05 24.94 11.14
N ALA A 551 -0.25 24.57 10.11
CA ALA A 551 1.20 24.64 10.20
C ALA A 551 1.69 26.09 10.30
N LYS A 552 1.09 27.01 9.52
CA LYS A 552 1.37 28.45 9.68
C LYS A 552 1.06 28.91 11.10
N GLN A 553 -0.11 28.55 11.62
CA GLN A 553 -0.50 28.91 12.98
C GLN A 553 0.45 28.34 14.05
N ALA A 554 0.91 27.09 13.83
CA ALA A 554 1.89 26.46 14.72
C ALA A 554 3.25 27.17 14.69
N TYR A 555 3.71 27.62 13.53
CA TYR A 555 4.92 28.42 13.42
C TYR A 555 4.75 29.82 14.03
N ASP A 556 3.62 30.48 13.79
CA ASP A 556 3.34 31.80 14.35
C ASP A 556 3.32 31.77 15.89
N LEU A 557 2.64 30.78 16.47
CA LEU A 557 2.64 30.57 17.94
C LEU A 557 4.03 30.17 18.44
N GLY A 558 4.61 29.12 17.87
CA GLY A 558 5.83 28.52 18.39
C GLY A 558 7.06 29.41 18.28
N LEU A 559 7.16 30.18 17.18
CA LEU A 559 8.29 31.08 16.95
C LEU A 559 8.02 32.51 17.42
N GLY A 560 6.74 32.91 17.46
CA GLY A 560 6.33 34.24 17.94
C GLY A 560 6.28 34.38 19.44
N TYR A 561 6.04 33.28 20.18
CA TYR A 561 5.90 33.24 21.65
C TYR A 561 6.83 32.17 22.24
N PRO A 562 8.16 32.34 22.16
CA PRO A 562 9.12 31.33 22.60
C PRO A 562 9.01 30.99 24.09
N GLU A 563 8.50 31.92 24.93
CA GLU A 563 8.28 31.67 26.36
C GLU A 563 7.22 30.59 26.64
N TYR A 564 6.42 30.22 25.63
CA TYR A 564 5.40 29.17 25.74
C TYR A 564 5.82 27.85 25.17
N PHE A 565 6.68 27.83 24.13
CA PHE A 565 6.97 26.63 23.33
C PHE A 565 8.46 26.46 23.06
N SER A 566 8.97 25.22 23.18
CA SER A 566 10.30 24.84 22.72
C SER A 566 10.30 23.68 21.71
N TRP A 567 9.10 23.17 21.33
CA TRP A 567 8.90 22.13 20.34
C TRP A 567 7.91 22.62 19.29
N VAL A 568 8.39 22.81 18.04
CA VAL A 568 7.59 23.45 16.98
C VAL A 568 7.60 22.61 15.73
N SER A 569 6.43 22.42 15.12
CA SER A 569 6.33 21.67 13.85
C SER A 569 5.26 22.22 12.92
N GLY A 570 5.52 22.08 11.62
CA GLY A 570 4.51 22.27 10.57
C GLY A 570 4.56 21.13 9.56
N PHE A 571 3.37 20.60 9.26
CA PHE A 571 3.16 19.55 8.27
C PHE A 571 2.53 20.17 7.02
N SER A 572 3.18 20.03 5.86
CA SER A 572 2.70 20.58 4.58
C SER A 572 2.40 22.09 4.59
N GLY A 573 3.16 22.85 5.36
CA GLY A 573 3.03 24.30 5.46
C GLY A 573 4.36 25.00 5.68
N ILE A 574 4.48 26.23 5.18
CA ILE A 574 5.71 27.04 5.25
C ILE A 574 5.70 27.97 6.46
N ILE A 575 6.89 28.34 6.92
CA ILE A 575 7.08 29.52 7.75
C ILE A 575 6.79 30.76 6.88
N VAL A 576 5.72 31.47 7.22
CA VAL A 576 5.29 32.66 6.46
C VAL A 576 6.00 33.88 6.99
N ILE A 577 6.85 34.50 6.16
CA ILE A 577 7.57 35.72 6.48
C ILE A 577 7.12 36.83 5.50
N GLY A 578 6.60 37.92 6.02
CA GLY A 578 6.04 39.00 5.21
C GLY A 578 4.66 38.67 4.64
N GLU A 579 4.25 39.38 3.56
CA GLU A 579 2.95 39.13 2.93
C GLU A 579 2.94 37.86 2.12
N PHE A 580 2.05 36.91 2.44
CA PHE A 580 1.86 35.63 1.75
C PHE A 580 1.63 35.75 0.23
N ARG A 581 1.26 36.94 -0.27
CA ARG A 581 0.91 37.19 -1.67
C ARG A 581 2.06 37.67 -2.54
N SER A 582 3.27 37.87 -2.00
CA SER A 582 4.38 38.49 -2.76
C SER A 582 5.11 37.56 -3.73
N GLY A 583 4.73 36.31 -3.88
CA GLY A 583 5.27 35.37 -4.89
C GLY A 583 6.67 34.80 -4.60
N THR A 584 7.41 35.37 -3.66
CA THR A 584 8.70 34.81 -3.19
C THR A 584 8.59 34.55 -1.70
N PRO A 585 8.77 33.29 -1.26
CA PRO A 585 8.75 32.99 0.17
C PRO A 585 9.83 33.79 0.90
N GLY A 586 9.43 34.60 1.91
CA GLY A 586 10.32 35.51 2.65
C GLY A 586 11.51 34.82 3.34
N PHE A 587 11.42 33.51 3.58
CA PHE A 587 12.54 32.72 4.13
C PHE A 587 13.76 32.64 3.18
N ARG A 588 13.61 32.94 1.89
CA ARG A 588 14.70 33.02 0.92
C ARG A 588 15.47 34.35 0.99
N ASP A 589 14.85 35.38 1.57
CA ASP A 589 15.48 36.67 1.81
C ASP A 589 16.20 36.66 3.16
N PRO A 590 17.53 36.85 3.19
CA PRO A 590 18.32 36.82 4.42
C PRO A 590 17.93 37.85 5.46
N GLU A 591 17.56 39.05 5.07
CA GLU A 591 17.20 40.14 5.98
C GLU A 591 15.79 39.91 6.55
N GLN A 592 14.84 39.51 5.71
CA GLN A 592 13.48 39.19 6.15
C GLN A 592 13.46 37.99 7.12
N LEU A 593 14.24 36.94 6.82
CA LEU A 593 14.34 35.79 7.71
C LEU A 593 14.95 36.18 9.06
N ALA A 594 16.04 36.95 9.05
CA ALA A 594 16.68 37.39 10.29
C ALA A 594 15.77 38.28 11.15
N ALA A 595 14.90 39.08 10.52
CA ALA A 595 13.95 39.95 11.23
C ALA A 595 12.66 39.27 11.68
N ALA A 596 12.38 38.06 11.16
CA ALA A 596 11.14 37.36 11.43
C ALA A 596 10.99 37.00 12.93
N TYR A 597 9.74 36.98 13.41
CA TYR A 597 9.39 36.61 14.79
C TYR A 597 10.29 37.33 15.82
N ASN A 598 10.35 38.64 15.71
CA ASN A 598 11.17 39.50 16.58
C ASN A 598 12.68 39.16 16.56
N GLY A 599 13.17 38.66 15.44
CA GLY A 599 14.58 38.36 15.24
C GLY A 599 15.04 37.00 15.79
N ILE A 600 14.12 36.04 15.97
CA ILE A 600 14.42 34.71 16.54
C ILE A 600 15.51 33.98 15.74
N PHE A 601 15.58 34.17 14.43
CA PHE A 601 16.58 33.55 13.54
C PHE A 601 17.87 34.36 13.37
N SER A 602 18.02 35.48 14.10
CA SER A 602 19.22 36.33 14.01
C SER A 602 20.42 35.76 14.79
N ASP A 603 20.19 34.91 15.78
CA ASP A 603 21.19 34.29 16.63
C ASP A 603 20.92 32.78 16.72
N SER A 604 21.61 32.00 15.89
CA SER A 604 21.40 30.56 15.81
C SER A 604 21.78 29.81 17.11
N ALA A 605 22.79 30.31 17.85
CA ALA A 605 23.18 29.69 19.09
C ALA A 605 22.08 29.82 20.16
N LYS A 606 21.48 31.03 20.23
CA LYS A 606 20.35 31.27 21.13
C LYS A 606 19.10 30.49 20.71
N PHE A 607 18.85 30.39 19.40
CA PHE A 607 17.76 29.57 18.86
C PHE A 607 17.89 28.11 19.28
N ASN A 608 19.06 27.52 19.01
CA ASN A 608 19.33 26.11 19.27
C ASN A 608 19.39 25.77 20.79
N ASP A 609 19.73 26.75 21.64
CA ASP A 609 19.71 26.61 23.11
C ASP A 609 18.26 26.61 23.65
N HIS A 610 17.33 27.27 22.94
CA HIS A 610 15.94 27.41 23.36
C HIS A 610 15.03 26.30 22.78
N TYR A 611 15.15 26.02 21.46
CA TYR A 611 14.27 25.07 20.81
C TYR A 611 14.82 23.66 20.86
N ASN A 612 14.12 22.77 21.55
CA ASN A 612 14.44 21.34 21.60
C ASN A 612 14.21 20.66 20.23
N LEU A 613 13.25 21.17 19.44
CA LEU A 613 12.98 20.66 18.09
C LEU A 613 12.22 21.67 17.23
N LEU A 614 12.77 21.97 16.05
CA LEU A 614 12.03 22.52 14.92
C LEU A 614 11.88 21.39 13.88
N PHE A 615 10.66 20.90 13.69
CA PHE A 615 10.37 19.78 12.77
C PHE A 615 9.56 20.28 11.58
N ILE A 616 10.03 19.99 10.37
CA ILE A 616 9.45 20.44 9.11
C ILE A 616 9.12 19.19 8.29
N ALA A 617 7.88 19.06 7.83
CA ALA A 617 7.49 17.84 7.12
C ALA A 617 6.47 18.09 6.01
N ASN A 618 6.50 17.26 4.97
CA ASN A 618 5.51 17.24 3.89
C ASN A 618 5.42 15.87 3.22
N GLY A 619 4.48 15.72 2.28
CA GLY A 619 4.43 14.60 1.36
C GLY A 619 5.40 14.76 0.20
N GLU A 620 5.90 13.64 -0.31
CA GLU A 620 6.88 13.62 -1.40
C GLU A 620 6.35 14.29 -2.68
N THR A 621 5.08 14.07 -3.01
CA THR A 621 4.46 14.63 -4.22
C THR A 621 4.13 16.13 -4.11
N GLU A 622 4.26 16.72 -2.92
CA GLU A 622 4.15 18.18 -2.73
C GLU A 622 5.40 18.95 -3.20
N GLY A 623 6.46 18.23 -3.57
CA GLY A 623 7.72 18.83 -4.05
C GLY A 623 8.69 19.21 -2.93
N ASN A 624 9.75 19.93 -3.31
CA ASN A 624 10.93 20.14 -2.45
C ASN A 624 10.95 21.49 -1.69
N HIS A 625 9.90 22.29 -1.78
CA HIS A 625 9.93 23.66 -1.21
C HIS A 625 10.15 23.69 0.32
N LEU A 626 9.63 22.71 1.08
CA LEU A 626 9.90 22.59 2.52
C LEU A 626 11.30 22.02 2.81
N LYS A 627 11.80 21.14 1.96
CA LYS A 627 13.18 20.67 2.00
C LYS A 627 14.16 21.82 1.78
N ASP A 628 13.87 22.70 0.79
CA ASP A 628 14.65 23.91 0.55
C ASP A 628 14.62 24.85 1.76
N MET A 629 13.43 25.04 2.38
CA MET A 629 13.29 25.86 3.58
C MET A 629 14.14 25.32 4.74
N SER A 630 14.06 24.02 5.00
CA SER A 630 14.89 23.34 6.00
C SER A 630 16.38 23.52 5.73
N GLY A 631 16.81 23.37 4.46
CA GLY A 631 18.19 23.59 4.05
C GLY A 631 18.68 25.03 4.28
N ILE A 632 17.87 26.04 3.92
CA ILE A 632 18.18 27.45 4.15
C ILE A 632 18.33 27.77 5.64
N LEU A 633 17.47 27.20 6.50
CA LEU A 633 17.59 27.34 7.96
C LEU A 633 18.89 26.68 8.46
N ALA A 634 19.19 25.47 8.00
CA ALA A 634 20.40 24.75 8.39
C ALA A 634 21.69 25.46 7.95
N GLU A 635 21.74 26.05 6.75
CA GLU A 635 22.86 26.86 6.26
C GLU A 635 23.15 28.08 7.16
N ARG A 636 22.15 28.52 7.93
CA ARG A 636 22.27 29.62 8.91
C ARG A 636 22.57 29.15 10.32
N GLY A 637 22.79 27.84 10.50
CA GLY A 637 23.06 27.23 11.79
C GLY A 637 21.83 27.01 12.65
N ILE A 638 20.63 27.13 12.10
CA ILE A 638 19.36 26.79 12.79
C ILE A 638 19.15 25.27 12.72
N GLU A 639 19.22 24.62 13.87
CA GLU A 639 18.97 23.18 13.97
C GLU A 639 17.50 22.87 13.67
N ASN A 640 17.28 21.95 12.74
CA ASN A 640 15.95 21.51 12.38
C ASN A 640 15.99 20.09 11.80
N VAL A 641 14.86 19.42 11.83
CA VAL A 641 14.66 18.08 11.25
C VAL A 641 13.67 18.18 10.11
N PHE A 642 14.05 17.67 8.95
CA PHE A 642 13.15 17.53 7.81
C PHE A 642 12.72 16.08 7.64
N TYR A 643 11.42 15.86 7.47
CA TYR A 643 10.84 14.57 7.12
C TYR A 643 9.95 14.69 5.88
N GLN A 644 10.06 13.72 4.98
CA GLN A 644 9.21 13.65 3.79
C GLN A 644 8.49 12.31 3.77
N SER A 645 7.16 12.35 3.83
CA SER A 645 6.32 11.15 3.74
C SER A 645 6.39 10.58 2.33
N PRO A 646 6.86 9.34 2.14
CA PRO A 646 7.05 8.79 0.81
C PRO A 646 5.71 8.57 0.11
N ARG A 647 5.68 8.81 -1.20
CA ARG A 647 4.56 8.57 -2.13
C ARG A 647 3.24 9.28 -1.81
N THR A 648 3.20 10.19 -0.87
CA THR A 648 1.99 10.91 -0.45
C THR A 648 2.08 12.39 -0.78
N GLY A 649 0.91 13.06 -0.80
CA GLY A 649 0.76 14.49 -1.11
C GLY A 649 0.15 15.29 0.02
N HIS A 650 -0.64 16.31 -0.32
CA HIS A 650 -1.31 17.18 0.63
C HIS A 650 -2.59 16.51 1.16
N GLU A 651 -2.45 15.54 2.04
CA GLU A 651 -3.52 14.62 2.45
C GLU A 651 -3.34 14.05 3.87
N TRP A 652 -4.39 13.43 4.42
CA TRP A 652 -4.40 12.93 5.80
C TRP A 652 -3.37 11.83 6.05
N LEU A 653 -3.06 10.98 5.08
CA LEU A 653 -2.03 9.96 5.22
C LEU A 653 -0.65 10.58 5.48
N THR A 654 -0.29 11.62 4.72
CA THR A 654 0.93 12.43 4.99
C THR A 654 0.95 12.93 6.42
N TRP A 655 -0.14 13.55 6.88
CA TRP A 655 -0.17 14.21 8.19
C TRP A 655 -0.17 13.21 9.35
N ARG A 656 -0.79 12.05 9.21
CA ARG A 656 -0.69 10.94 10.16
C ARG A 656 0.76 10.46 10.31
N ARG A 657 1.47 10.26 9.19
CA ARG A 657 2.88 9.86 9.18
C ARG A 657 3.78 10.95 9.77
N CYS A 658 3.51 12.23 9.46
CA CYS A 658 4.22 13.36 10.05
C CYS A 658 4.00 13.42 11.57
N LEU A 659 2.77 13.24 12.06
CA LEU A 659 2.48 13.18 13.48
C LEU A 659 3.19 12.01 14.16
N LYS A 660 3.18 10.82 13.57
CA LYS A 660 3.94 9.65 14.05
C LYS A 660 5.41 9.99 14.25
N GLU A 661 6.05 10.58 13.22
CA GLU A 661 7.47 10.91 13.27
C GLU A 661 7.78 12.03 14.27
N PHE A 662 6.93 13.01 14.38
CA PHE A 662 7.08 14.11 15.34
C PHE A 662 6.87 13.65 16.78
N ALA A 663 5.79 12.93 17.06
CA ALA A 663 5.44 12.47 18.42
C ALA A 663 6.51 11.57 19.05
N GLN A 664 7.22 10.79 18.25
CA GLN A 664 8.33 9.94 18.71
C GLN A 664 9.56 10.75 19.18
N ARG A 665 9.65 12.01 18.83
CA ARG A 665 10.78 12.91 19.19
C ARG A 665 10.46 13.84 20.35
N LEU A 666 9.17 14.00 20.66
CA LEU A 666 8.73 14.95 21.67
C LEU A 666 9.13 14.54 23.09
N PHE A 667 9.56 15.53 23.86
CA PHE A 667 9.75 15.47 25.32
C PHE A 667 10.76 14.40 25.80
N LYS A 668 11.76 14.09 24.94
CA LYS A 668 12.84 13.14 25.24
C LYS A 668 14.10 13.83 25.70
#